data_94d02773a98542b2591e50f12ea9a459
#
_entry.id   94d02773a98542b2591e50f12ea9a459
#
_cell.length_a   1.000
_cell.length_b   1.000
_cell.length_c   1.000
_cell.angle_alpha   90.00
_cell.angle_beta   90.00
_cell.angle_gamma   90.00
#
_symmetry.space_group_name_H-M   'P 1'
#
loop_
_entity.id
_entity.type
_entity.pdbx_description
1 polymer ?
#
loop_
_entity_poly.entity_id
_entity_poly.type
_entity_poly.pdbx_seq_one_letter_code
_entity_poly.pdbx_strand_id
1 'polypeptide(L)'
;MNNFGVKVSTGLMKNGWAITVLASRKWGDGYIQGTPFNSYNYFVNVSKRINENHQLALTAFGAPQTHYKRDSNYGGLTIDGYQTYAKRYMGSESMYRYNPTFGYDNNGQMRNSSYNYYHKPQISLNHIWKIDETSSLSSAVYVSLANGGGYSGQGSGLDGYTYSDWRGAQYGELNMKFRRPDGTFDYGAIQDLNAASTNGSKLVMSESINSHKWFGLVSSYKKELELGRNKLNLTGGIDLRYYVGDHKNKINDLYGGEYFIDYSTRKDVDPLLNSAAANPNWKYEKLGIGDIVYRNYLGYTVQEGIYGQGEYTILDGKFNFVLSGALNNTSYWRRDKFYYDKANEKSETVNFIGGTIKGGANYNIDDFNNVFFNLGYISRAPFFSGGAFLNSTNSNAINKDAVNEKVMSYEIGYGYNSRTFAISVNAYWTKWMDRSGLSRRGEFSRADGTFYMNMTGVDARHMGIEMNFNWIPVRWLNIDGMISWGDWIWDSNANGYFYNQLGQPIQNLTDGALADGIGAENHLKSTLNQKGVKVGGSAQTTGSLSLTFLPFKGFRIGGDWVMNARNYSDFYISPSSLGTKAINVNDLWQIPWGQQLDLNASYRFKIGNVNATLYGNVYNLFNYNYIMDAQTPTTSNGTWQEAYSVFYSFGRTYTVRMRINF
;
A
#
# COMPACT_ATOMS: atom_id res chain seq x y z
N MET A 1 -21.36 12.56 0.18
CA MET A 1 -20.82 11.63 -0.85
C MET A 1 -21.95 11.21 -1.76
N ASN A 2 -21.77 11.32 -3.07
CA ASN A 2 -22.70 10.91 -4.10
C ASN A 2 -22.15 9.71 -4.87
N ASN A 3 -23.02 8.82 -5.32
CA ASN A 3 -22.64 7.67 -6.15
C ASN A 3 -23.76 7.35 -7.12
N PHE A 4 -23.43 7.23 -8.40
CA PHE A 4 -24.34 6.83 -9.45
C PHE A 4 -23.66 5.81 -10.36
N GLY A 5 -24.38 4.76 -10.77
CA GLY A 5 -23.79 3.75 -11.65
C GLY A 5 -24.87 2.99 -12.41
N VAL A 6 -24.45 2.53 -13.59
CA VAL A 6 -25.28 1.72 -14.50
C VAL A 6 -24.48 0.49 -14.91
N LYS A 7 -25.13 -0.67 -14.92
CA LYS A 7 -24.60 -1.93 -15.44
C LYS A 7 -25.60 -2.53 -16.40
N VAL A 8 -25.13 -2.88 -17.60
CA VAL A 8 -25.90 -3.56 -18.63
C VAL A 8 -25.18 -4.85 -19.02
N SER A 9 -25.93 -5.94 -19.17
CA SER A 9 -25.40 -7.22 -19.61
C SER A 9 -26.39 -7.92 -20.53
N THR A 10 -25.91 -8.42 -21.68
CA THR A 10 -26.75 -9.18 -22.61
C THR A 10 -27.02 -10.62 -22.15
N GLY A 11 -26.20 -11.14 -21.21
CA GLY A 11 -26.08 -12.58 -21.02
C GLY A 11 -25.46 -13.25 -22.25
N LEU A 12 -25.45 -14.58 -22.27
CA LEU A 12 -24.98 -15.36 -23.42
C LEU A 12 -26.05 -15.39 -24.52
N MET A 13 -25.78 -14.73 -25.62
CA MET A 13 -26.67 -14.69 -26.79
C MET A 13 -26.56 -15.98 -27.62
N LYS A 14 -27.60 -16.29 -28.43
CA LYS A 14 -27.65 -17.49 -29.28
C LYS A 14 -26.45 -17.62 -30.25
N ASN A 15 -25.89 -16.50 -30.68
CA ASN A 15 -24.71 -16.47 -31.54
C ASN A 15 -23.38 -16.61 -30.79
N GLY A 16 -23.42 -16.93 -29.49
CA GLY A 16 -22.24 -17.17 -28.65
C GLY A 16 -21.54 -15.92 -28.11
N TRP A 17 -22.07 -14.73 -28.33
CA TRP A 17 -21.54 -13.48 -27.72
C TRP A 17 -22.17 -13.22 -26.36
N ALA A 18 -21.38 -12.61 -25.46
CA ALA A 18 -21.89 -11.99 -24.26
C ALA A 18 -21.14 -10.66 -24.02
N ILE A 19 -21.89 -9.61 -23.69
CA ILE A 19 -21.34 -8.28 -23.47
C ILE A 19 -21.83 -7.77 -22.12
N THR A 20 -20.90 -7.26 -21.30
CA THR A 20 -21.21 -6.59 -20.04
C THR A 20 -20.49 -5.26 -20.01
N VAL A 21 -21.23 -4.19 -19.71
CA VAL A 21 -20.70 -2.83 -19.54
C VAL A 21 -21.17 -2.30 -18.17
N LEU A 22 -20.24 -1.68 -17.44
CA LEU A 22 -20.53 -0.94 -16.21
C LEU A 22 -19.84 0.42 -16.28
N ALA A 23 -20.57 1.46 -15.87
CA ALA A 23 -20.01 2.78 -15.63
C ALA A 23 -20.58 3.35 -14.35
N SER A 24 -19.71 3.97 -13.53
CA SER A 24 -20.16 4.65 -12.32
C SER A 24 -19.28 5.85 -11.98
N ARG A 25 -19.85 6.80 -11.23
CA ARG A 25 -19.14 7.94 -10.65
C ARG A 25 -19.44 8.04 -9.16
N LYS A 26 -18.40 8.33 -8.38
CA LYS A 26 -18.46 8.57 -6.94
C LYS A 26 -17.72 9.88 -6.63
N TRP A 27 -18.36 10.83 -5.93
CA TRP A 27 -17.76 12.14 -5.64
C TRP A 27 -18.30 12.74 -4.35
N GLY A 28 -17.57 13.71 -3.80
CA GLY A 28 -17.96 14.43 -2.59
C GLY A 28 -16.80 15.22 -1.97
N ASP A 29 -17.10 15.90 -0.88
CA ASP A 29 -16.14 16.79 -0.19
C ASP A 29 -15.19 16.03 0.74
N GLY A 30 -15.41 14.71 0.94
CA GLY A 30 -14.66 13.92 1.91
C GLY A 30 -15.18 14.09 3.34
N TYR A 31 -14.66 13.25 4.25
CA TYR A 31 -14.96 13.34 5.68
C TYR A 31 -14.01 14.32 6.39
N ILE A 32 -12.74 14.29 6.01
CA ILE A 32 -11.69 15.16 6.55
C ILE A 32 -11.77 16.53 5.86
N GLN A 33 -11.46 17.60 6.57
CA GLN A 33 -11.46 18.97 6.07
C GLN A 33 -10.58 19.09 4.81
N GLY A 34 -11.13 19.68 3.73
CA GLY A 34 -10.42 19.94 2.50
C GLY A 34 -9.94 18.69 1.75
N THR A 35 -10.72 17.60 1.77
CA THR A 35 -10.40 16.36 1.07
C THR A 35 -11.46 15.95 0.03
N PRO A 36 -11.85 16.86 -0.89
CA PRO A 36 -12.75 16.49 -1.96
C PRO A 36 -12.15 15.39 -2.84
N PHE A 37 -13.04 14.57 -3.40
CA PHE A 37 -12.67 13.49 -4.29
C PHE A 37 -13.66 13.32 -5.42
N ASN A 38 -13.16 12.79 -6.55
CA ASN A 38 -13.95 12.42 -7.71
C ASN A 38 -13.37 11.14 -8.32
N SER A 39 -14.17 10.11 -8.46
CA SER A 39 -13.75 8.82 -9.00
C SER A 39 -14.79 8.31 -9.99
N TYR A 40 -14.31 7.79 -11.10
CA TYR A 40 -15.09 7.07 -12.08
C TYR A 40 -14.66 5.60 -12.08
N ASN A 41 -15.58 4.70 -12.41
CA ASN A 41 -15.26 3.32 -12.67
C ASN A 41 -15.90 2.90 -13.98
N TYR A 42 -15.17 2.15 -14.77
CA TYR A 42 -15.68 1.49 -15.95
C TYR A 42 -15.21 0.04 -16.02
N PHE A 43 -16.07 -0.79 -16.56
CA PHE A 43 -15.77 -2.18 -16.86
C PHE A 43 -16.47 -2.55 -18.16
N VAL A 44 -15.74 -3.16 -19.07
CA VAL A 44 -16.24 -3.72 -20.31
C VAL A 44 -15.72 -5.13 -20.45
N ASN A 45 -16.61 -6.07 -20.68
CA ASN A 45 -16.26 -7.44 -21.05
C ASN A 45 -17.03 -7.81 -22.32
N VAL A 46 -16.30 -8.27 -23.31
CA VAL A 46 -16.85 -8.84 -24.54
C VAL A 46 -16.29 -10.23 -24.68
N SER A 47 -17.15 -11.23 -24.57
CA SER A 47 -16.77 -12.62 -24.69
C SER A 47 -17.47 -13.30 -25.87
N LYS A 48 -16.77 -14.24 -26.48
CA LYS A 48 -17.24 -15.04 -27.60
C LYS A 48 -16.96 -16.52 -27.31
N ARG A 49 -17.99 -17.31 -27.25
CA ARG A 49 -17.87 -18.76 -27.41
C ARG A 49 -17.75 -19.03 -28.91
N ILE A 50 -16.55 -19.41 -29.38
CA ILE A 50 -16.28 -19.69 -30.79
C ILE A 50 -16.93 -21.01 -31.17
N ASN A 51 -16.72 -22.02 -30.33
CA ASN A 51 -17.33 -23.35 -30.39
C ASN A 51 -17.35 -23.96 -28.99
N GLU A 52 -17.61 -25.23 -28.85
CA GLU A 52 -17.66 -25.95 -27.55
C GLU A 52 -16.30 -26.00 -26.83
N ASN A 53 -15.21 -25.93 -27.61
CA ASN A 53 -13.85 -26.07 -27.09
C ASN A 53 -13.13 -24.74 -26.88
N HIS A 54 -13.54 -23.65 -27.56
CA HIS A 54 -12.81 -22.39 -27.53
C HIS A 54 -13.69 -21.19 -27.13
N GLN A 55 -13.22 -20.47 -26.12
CA GLN A 55 -13.82 -19.22 -25.68
C GLN A 55 -12.75 -18.13 -25.61
N LEU A 56 -13.07 -16.95 -26.14
CA LEU A 56 -12.28 -15.71 -25.98
C LEU A 56 -13.05 -14.71 -25.14
N ALA A 57 -12.33 -13.93 -24.33
CA ALA A 57 -12.90 -12.82 -23.57
C ALA A 57 -11.91 -11.66 -23.56
N LEU A 58 -12.34 -10.52 -24.11
CA LEU A 58 -11.65 -9.23 -23.97
C LEU A 58 -12.27 -8.50 -22.78
N THR A 59 -11.45 -8.17 -21.79
CA THR A 59 -11.87 -7.44 -20.59
C THR A 59 -11.05 -6.16 -20.47
N ALA A 60 -11.72 -5.03 -20.26
CA ALA A 60 -11.11 -3.75 -19.98
C ALA A 60 -11.77 -3.12 -18.77
N PHE A 61 -10.99 -2.64 -17.81
CA PHE A 61 -11.51 -1.93 -16.64
C PHE A 61 -10.51 -0.88 -16.15
N GLY A 62 -11.04 0.11 -15.43
CA GLY A 62 -10.25 1.14 -14.80
C GLY A 62 -11.09 2.03 -13.88
N ALA A 63 -10.37 2.75 -13.04
CA ALA A 63 -10.97 3.65 -12.03
C ALA A 63 -10.18 4.96 -11.97
N PRO A 64 -10.33 5.87 -12.97
CA PRO A 64 -9.70 7.19 -12.89
C PRO A 64 -10.25 7.95 -11.69
N GLN A 65 -9.34 8.51 -10.89
CA GLN A 65 -9.73 9.27 -9.72
C GLN A 65 -8.78 10.42 -9.40
N THR A 66 -9.34 11.42 -8.74
CA THR A 66 -8.64 12.53 -8.11
C THR A 66 -9.12 12.66 -6.68
N HIS A 67 -8.22 12.95 -5.76
CA HIS A 67 -8.57 13.21 -4.37
C HIS A 67 -7.52 14.05 -3.66
N TYR A 68 -7.98 14.81 -2.68
CA TYR A 68 -7.13 15.39 -1.66
C TYR A 68 -7.14 14.51 -0.41
N LYS A 69 -6.09 14.58 0.39
CA LYS A 69 -5.96 13.78 1.61
C LYS A 69 -5.34 14.58 2.75
N ARG A 70 -5.49 14.10 3.97
CA ARG A 70 -4.62 14.45 5.09
C ARG A 70 -3.47 13.46 5.08
N ASP A 71 -2.27 13.95 4.83
CA ASP A 71 -1.08 13.10 4.73
C ASP A 71 -0.66 12.54 6.10
N SER A 72 -0.36 11.25 6.17
CA SER A 72 0.05 10.60 7.42
C SER A 72 1.39 11.11 7.95
N ASN A 73 2.29 11.47 7.04
CA ASN A 73 3.63 11.93 7.44
C ASN A 73 3.66 13.42 7.78
N TYR A 74 2.68 14.20 7.28
CA TYR A 74 2.73 15.67 7.33
C TYR A 74 1.46 16.32 7.89
N GLY A 75 0.48 15.53 8.30
CA GLY A 75 -0.81 16.01 8.75
C GLY A 75 -1.30 15.39 10.06
N GLY A 76 -0.58 14.41 10.62
CA GLY A 76 -0.93 13.80 11.89
C GLY A 76 -0.39 14.60 13.08
N LEU A 77 -1.28 14.95 14.02
CA LEU A 77 -0.95 15.63 15.27
C LEU A 77 -0.69 14.63 16.39
N THR A 78 -0.17 15.13 17.53
CA THR A 78 -0.23 14.44 18.82
C THR A 78 -1.67 14.45 19.35
N ILE A 79 -1.96 13.66 20.36
CA ILE A 79 -3.26 13.69 21.07
C ILE A 79 -3.49 15.09 21.65
N ASP A 80 -2.48 15.68 22.29
CA ASP A 80 -2.54 17.05 22.83
C ASP A 80 -2.72 18.08 21.72
N GLY A 81 -2.11 17.88 20.55
CA GLY A 81 -2.30 18.73 19.36
C GLY A 81 -3.76 18.76 18.89
N TYR A 82 -4.46 17.63 18.93
CA TYR A 82 -5.91 17.60 18.65
C TYR A 82 -6.71 18.36 19.71
N GLN A 83 -6.39 18.21 21.00
CA GLN A 83 -7.11 18.87 22.08
C GLN A 83 -6.84 20.38 22.12
N THR A 84 -5.63 20.81 21.79
CA THR A 84 -5.22 22.21 21.86
C THR A 84 -5.57 22.97 20.59
N TYR A 85 -5.08 22.50 19.44
CA TYR A 85 -5.21 23.21 18.17
C TYR A 85 -6.48 22.86 17.41
N ALA A 86 -6.67 21.55 17.10
CA ALA A 86 -7.80 21.14 16.28
C ALA A 86 -9.14 21.45 16.93
N LYS A 87 -9.26 21.24 18.24
CA LYS A 87 -10.44 21.61 19.02
C LYS A 87 -10.72 23.12 19.04
N ARG A 88 -9.65 23.94 19.14
CA ARG A 88 -9.77 25.40 19.08
C ARG A 88 -10.30 25.88 17.72
N TYR A 89 -9.84 25.26 16.63
CA TYR A 89 -10.17 25.68 15.26
C TYR A 89 -11.50 25.11 14.75
N MET A 90 -11.88 23.89 15.17
CA MET A 90 -13.04 23.17 14.63
C MET A 90 -14.11 22.82 15.66
N GLY A 91 -13.88 23.07 16.94
CA GLY A 91 -14.76 22.61 18.04
C GLY A 91 -14.58 21.12 18.37
N SER A 92 -15.11 20.72 19.53
CA SER A 92 -14.94 19.38 20.09
C SER A 92 -15.49 18.26 19.22
N GLU A 93 -16.62 18.50 18.53
CA GLU A 93 -17.29 17.49 17.70
C GLU A 93 -16.57 17.22 16.38
N SER A 94 -15.83 18.21 15.86
CA SER A 94 -15.20 18.16 14.53
C SER A 94 -13.69 18.12 14.56
N MET A 95 -13.04 18.19 15.72
CA MET A 95 -11.57 18.30 15.84
C MET A 95 -10.83 17.16 15.13
N TYR A 96 -11.36 15.95 15.13
CA TYR A 96 -10.71 14.81 14.46
C TYR A 96 -10.75 14.88 12.93
N ARG A 97 -11.52 15.81 12.38
CA ARG A 97 -11.60 16.12 10.94
C ARG A 97 -10.60 17.18 10.49
N TYR A 98 -9.91 17.83 11.43
CA TYR A 98 -8.94 18.89 11.14
C TYR A 98 -7.82 18.38 10.22
N ASN A 99 -7.50 19.19 9.21
CA ASN A 99 -6.44 18.92 8.26
C ASN A 99 -5.42 20.08 8.25
N PRO A 100 -4.22 19.89 8.82
CA PRO A 100 -3.21 20.92 8.90
C PRO A 100 -2.70 21.48 7.57
N THR A 101 -2.93 20.77 6.46
CA THR A 101 -2.52 21.21 5.10
C THR A 101 -3.66 21.85 4.31
N PHE A 102 -4.86 21.90 4.86
CA PHE A 102 -5.99 22.60 4.23
C PHE A 102 -5.91 24.10 4.42
N GLY A 103 -6.14 24.88 3.37
CA GLY A 103 -6.19 26.32 3.46
C GLY A 103 -6.56 27.03 2.16
N TYR A 104 -6.17 28.30 2.05
CA TYR A 104 -6.56 29.16 0.94
C TYR A 104 -5.38 29.99 0.43
N ASP A 105 -5.41 30.29 -0.87
CA ASP A 105 -4.50 31.23 -1.52
C ASP A 105 -5.01 32.69 -1.44
N ASN A 106 -4.27 33.63 -2.04
CA ASN A 106 -4.64 35.06 -2.06
C ASN A 106 -5.93 35.36 -2.83
N ASN A 107 -6.37 34.44 -3.72
CA ASN A 107 -7.61 34.57 -4.46
C ASN A 107 -8.80 33.91 -3.72
N GLY A 108 -8.59 33.41 -2.50
CA GLY A 108 -9.60 32.68 -1.73
C GLY A 108 -9.90 31.27 -2.28
N GLN A 109 -9.06 30.76 -3.18
CA GLN A 109 -9.21 29.41 -3.70
C GLN A 109 -8.73 28.37 -2.68
N MET A 110 -9.50 27.31 -2.53
CA MET A 110 -9.14 26.18 -1.67
C MET A 110 -7.88 25.50 -2.19
N ARG A 111 -6.95 25.27 -1.30
CA ARG A 111 -5.67 24.57 -1.54
C ARG A 111 -5.45 23.48 -0.50
N ASN A 112 -4.74 22.45 -0.92
CA ASN A 112 -4.22 21.39 -0.05
C ASN A 112 -2.97 20.81 -0.71
N SER A 113 -1.84 20.80 -0.02
CA SER A 113 -0.56 20.29 -0.55
C SER A 113 -0.53 18.78 -0.76
N SER A 114 -1.54 18.05 -0.28
CA SER A 114 -1.64 16.58 -0.40
C SER A 114 -2.72 16.16 -1.40
N TYR A 115 -2.49 16.44 -2.67
CA TYR A 115 -3.32 16.03 -3.80
C TYR A 115 -2.78 14.75 -4.45
N ASN A 116 -3.67 13.89 -4.93
CA ASN A 116 -3.32 12.70 -5.68
C ASN A 116 -4.34 12.43 -6.80
N TYR A 117 -3.86 11.93 -7.93
CA TYR A 117 -4.68 11.42 -9.01
C TYR A 117 -4.06 10.16 -9.61
N TYR A 118 -4.89 9.26 -10.11
CA TYR A 118 -4.41 8.13 -10.89
C TYR A 118 -5.49 7.52 -11.76
N HIS A 119 -5.03 6.92 -12.84
CA HIS A 119 -5.79 6.01 -13.71
C HIS A 119 -4.87 4.84 -14.07
N LYS A 120 -5.23 3.64 -13.61
CA LYS A 120 -4.49 2.38 -13.83
C LYS A 120 -5.40 1.40 -14.58
N PRO A 121 -5.65 1.62 -15.89
CA PRO A 121 -6.47 0.71 -16.67
C PRO A 121 -5.78 -0.62 -16.84
N GLN A 122 -6.56 -1.69 -16.91
CA GLN A 122 -6.09 -3.01 -17.31
C GLN A 122 -6.94 -3.53 -18.44
N ILE A 123 -6.29 -4.05 -19.47
CA ILE A 123 -6.91 -4.70 -20.62
C ILE A 123 -6.33 -6.10 -20.70
N SER A 124 -7.18 -7.12 -20.80
CA SER A 124 -6.74 -8.51 -20.94
C SER A 124 -7.54 -9.23 -22.04
N LEU A 125 -6.83 -10.02 -22.81
CA LEU A 125 -7.42 -11.01 -23.72
C LEU A 125 -7.19 -12.38 -23.11
N ASN A 126 -8.28 -13.06 -22.79
CA ASN A 126 -8.29 -14.35 -22.16
C ASN A 126 -8.79 -15.40 -23.16
N HIS A 127 -8.09 -16.51 -23.28
CA HIS A 127 -8.46 -17.66 -24.10
C HIS A 127 -8.59 -18.88 -23.21
N ILE A 128 -9.71 -19.59 -23.33
CA ILE A 128 -9.92 -20.88 -22.72
C ILE A 128 -10.07 -21.90 -23.84
N TRP A 129 -9.22 -22.93 -23.81
CA TRP A 129 -9.27 -24.06 -24.70
C TRP A 129 -9.54 -25.35 -23.92
N LYS A 130 -10.72 -25.91 -24.10
CA LYS A 130 -11.05 -27.25 -23.63
C LYS A 130 -10.49 -28.24 -24.65
N ILE A 131 -9.35 -28.85 -24.34
CA ILE A 131 -8.64 -29.78 -25.27
C ILE A 131 -9.42 -31.09 -25.39
N ASP A 132 -9.80 -31.63 -24.24
CA ASP A 132 -10.68 -32.81 -24.11
C ASP A 132 -11.50 -32.69 -22.80
N GLU A 133 -12.23 -33.72 -22.41
CA GLU A 133 -13.07 -33.73 -21.19
C GLU A 133 -12.28 -33.56 -19.90
N THR A 134 -10.99 -33.87 -19.93
CA THR A 134 -10.11 -33.91 -18.76
C THR A 134 -8.98 -32.86 -18.82
N SER A 135 -8.83 -32.17 -19.95
CA SER A 135 -7.69 -31.28 -20.22
C SER A 135 -8.15 -29.92 -20.69
N SER A 136 -7.56 -28.87 -20.15
CA SER A 136 -7.80 -27.49 -20.60
C SER A 136 -6.54 -26.65 -20.53
N LEU A 137 -6.45 -25.66 -21.43
CA LEU A 137 -5.44 -24.60 -21.42
C LEU A 137 -6.13 -23.24 -21.29
N SER A 138 -5.75 -22.49 -20.28
CA SER A 138 -6.20 -21.12 -20.06
C SER A 138 -5.02 -20.17 -20.21
N SER A 139 -5.13 -19.18 -21.10
CA SER A 139 -4.07 -18.21 -21.35
C SER A 139 -4.63 -16.80 -21.29
N ALA A 140 -3.90 -15.87 -20.66
CA ALA A 140 -4.24 -14.46 -20.57
C ALA A 140 -3.03 -13.62 -20.95
N VAL A 141 -3.20 -12.76 -21.95
CA VAL A 141 -2.28 -11.66 -22.24
C VAL A 141 -2.90 -10.38 -21.70
N TYR A 142 -2.14 -9.57 -20.97
CA TYR A 142 -2.67 -8.34 -20.39
C TYR A 142 -1.69 -7.18 -20.49
N VAL A 143 -2.26 -5.98 -20.48
CA VAL A 143 -1.53 -4.71 -20.46
C VAL A 143 -2.18 -3.73 -19.48
N SER A 144 -1.34 -3.00 -18.75
CA SER A 144 -1.75 -1.83 -17.96
C SER A 144 -0.87 -0.64 -18.32
N LEU A 145 -1.50 0.46 -18.76
CA LEU A 145 -0.81 1.72 -19.09
C LEU A 145 -1.31 2.78 -18.10
N ALA A 146 -0.64 2.86 -16.96
CA ALA A 146 -1.08 3.74 -15.90
C ALA A 146 -0.48 5.14 -16.00
N ASN A 147 -1.30 6.12 -15.67
CA ASN A 147 -0.89 7.48 -15.40
C ASN A 147 -1.37 7.88 -14.00
N GLY A 148 -0.47 8.49 -13.22
CA GLY A 148 -0.79 8.94 -11.87
C GLY A 148 0.26 9.87 -11.34
N GLY A 149 -0.14 10.66 -10.34
CA GLY A 149 0.73 11.61 -9.70
C GLY A 149 0.07 12.26 -8.49
N GLY A 150 0.76 13.22 -7.94
CA GLY A 150 0.28 14.00 -6.81
C GLY A 150 1.17 15.21 -6.55
N TYR A 151 0.71 16.08 -5.67
CA TYR A 151 1.50 17.24 -5.29
C TYR A 151 2.69 16.84 -4.40
N SER A 152 3.80 17.51 -4.63
CA SER A 152 5.04 17.37 -3.87
C SER A 152 5.67 18.77 -3.74
N GLY A 153 5.53 19.39 -2.60
CA GLY A 153 6.11 20.70 -2.32
C GLY A 153 7.63 20.65 -2.33
N GLN A 154 8.26 21.62 -2.97
CA GLN A 154 9.71 21.77 -3.05
C GLN A 154 10.14 23.06 -2.37
N GLY A 155 11.33 23.08 -1.77
CA GLY A 155 11.98 24.27 -1.26
C GLY A 155 13.32 24.47 -1.96
N SER A 156 13.68 25.69 -2.25
CA SER A 156 14.91 26.02 -3.00
C SER A 156 16.20 25.59 -2.27
N GLY A 157 16.16 25.49 -0.93
CA GLY A 157 17.34 25.29 -0.10
C GLY A 157 18.13 26.56 0.14
N LEU A 158 17.78 27.64 -0.55
CA LEU A 158 18.32 28.97 -0.31
C LEU A 158 17.53 29.66 0.79
N ASP A 159 18.18 30.46 1.60
CA ASP A 159 17.59 31.25 2.70
C ASP A 159 16.79 30.37 3.70
N GLY A 160 17.14 29.10 3.82
CA GLY A 160 16.55 28.16 4.81
C GLY A 160 15.18 27.58 4.45
N TYR A 161 14.64 27.85 3.25
CA TYR A 161 13.37 27.29 2.81
C TYR A 161 13.55 25.89 2.21
N THR A 162 12.79 24.93 2.75
CA THR A 162 12.86 23.51 2.39
C THR A 162 11.49 22.93 2.09
N TYR A 163 11.47 21.73 1.57
CA TYR A 163 10.20 20.98 1.36
C TYR A 163 9.39 20.79 2.67
N SER A 164 10.05 20.87 3.85
CA SER A 164 9.37 20.75 5.14
C SER A 164 8.41 21.91 5.44
N ASP A 165 8.61 23.05 4.81
CA ASP A 165 7.74 24.22 4.97
C ASP A 165 6.32 24.00 4.41
N TRP A 166 6.16 23.03 3.49
CA TRP A 166 4.86 22.60 2.97
C TRP A 166 4.08 21.68 3.91
N ARG A 167 4.70 21.20 4.98
CA ARG A 167 4.06 20.30 5.92
C ARG A 167 3.14 21.06 6.84
N GLY A 168 1.90 20.57 6.98
CA GLY A 168 0.95 21.14 7.94
C GLY A 168 1.31 20.85 9.40
N ALA A 169 1.96 19.68 9.63
CA ALA A 169 2.52 19.27 10.92
C ALA A 169 3.78 18.44 10.70
N GLN A 170 4.64 18.41 11.70
CA GLN A 170 5.86 17.60 11.69
C GLN A 170 6.08 16.97 13.06
N TYR A 171 6.26 15.64 13.12
CA TYR A 171 6.41 14.88 14.37
C TYR A 171 5.31 15.21 15.40
N GLY A 172 4.07 15.38 14.90
CA GLY A 172 2.92 15.70 15.72
C GLY A 172 2.71 17.17 16.07
N GLU A 173 3.71 18.02 15.86
CA GLU A 173 3.64 19.44 16.12
C GLU A 173 3.07 20.20 14.93
N LEU A 174 2.13 21.11 15.19
CA LEU A 174 1.52 21.94 14.18
C LEU A 174 2.55 22.97 13.63
N ASN A 175 2.70 23.01 12.31
CA ASN A 175 3.55 24.04 11.68
C ASN A 175 2.83 25.39 11.73
N MET A 176 3.40 26.34 12.45
CA MET A 176 2.85 27.68 12.65
C MET A 176 3.39 28.73 11.65
N LYS A 177 4.44 28.40 10.86
CA LYS A 177 5.12 29.36 9.95
C LYS A 177 4.17 29.93 8.91
N PHE A 178 3.30 29.09 8.34
CA PHE A 178 2.28 29.48 7.37
C PHE A 178 0.90 29.07 7.91
N ARG A 179 0.45 29.73 9.00
CA ARG A 179 -0.81 29.42 9.65
C ARG A 179 -1.64 30.68 9.89
N ARG A 180 -2.88 30.67 9.41
CA ARG A 180 -3.84 31.75 9.66
C ARG A 180 -4.44 31.62 11.07
N PRO A 181 -4.99 32.73 11.62
CA PRO A 181 -5.64 32.71 12.94
C PRO A 181 -6.82 31.70 13.06
N ASP A 182 -7.48 31.39 11.95
CA ASP A 182 -8.57 30.39 11.86
C ASP A 182 -8.08 28.93 11.81
N GLY A 183 -6.77 28.73 11.83
CA GLY A 183 -6.13 27.41 11.79
C GLY A 183 -5.94 26.82 10.40
N THR A 184 -6.32 27.53 9.33
CA THR A 184 -6.04 27.09 7.96
C THR A 184 -4.59 27.37 7.55
N PHE A 185 -4.06 26.57 6.61
CA PHE A 185 -2.72 26.80 6.06
C PHE A 185 -2.72 28.01 5.11
N ASP A 186 -1.76 28.90 5.24
CA ASP A 186 -1.69 30.15 4.50
C ASP A 186 -0.87 30.00 3.20
N TYR A 187 -1.54 29.57 2.14
CA TYR A 187 -0.94 29.48 0.81
C TYR A 187 -0.70 30.88 0.21
N GLY A 188 -1.50 31.88 0.62
CA GLY A 188 -1.31 33.28 0.21
C GLY A 188 0.02 33.86 0.73
N ALA A 189 0.37 33.58 1.98
CA ALA A 189 1.66 34.02 2.53
C ALA A 189 2.86 33.44 1.77
N ILE A 190 2.73 32.22 1.20
CA ILE A 190 3.76 31.65 0.31
C ILE A 190 3.80 32.41 -1.02
N GLN A 191 2.65 32.80 -1.58
CA GLN A 191 2.58 33.62 -2.80
C GLN A 191 3.26 34.98 -2.60
N ASP A 192 2.97 35.64 -1.49
CA ASP A 192 3.56 36.95 -1.14
C ASP A 192 5.08 36.85 -0.92
N LEU A 193 5.53 35.80 -0.22
CA LEU A 193 6.95 35.50 -0.03
C LEU A 193 7.69 35.35 -1.36
N ASN A 194 7.13 34.60 -2.29
CA ASN A 194 7.73 34.34 -3.59
C ASN A 194 7.72 35.59 -4.48
N ALA A 195 6.62 36.34 -4.49
CA ALA A 195 6.49 37.57 -5.26
C ALA A 195 7.47 38.66 -4.80
N ALA A 196 7.75 38.75 -3.50
CA ALA A 196 8.73 39.67 -2.94
C ALA A 196 10.19 39.23 -3.12
N SER A 197 10.43 38.00 -3.56
CA SER A 197 11.79 37.46 -3.68
C SER A 197 12.48 37.86 -4.98
N THR A 198 13.69 38.44 -4.86
CA THR A 198 14.56 38.78 -6.00
C THR A 198 15.34 37.58 -6.56
N ASN A 199 15.37 36.48 -5.83
CA ASN A 199 16.14 35.26 -6.17
C ASN A 199 15.24 34.07 -6.56
N GLY A 200 14.09 34.36 -7.20
CA GLY A 200 13.10 33.36 -7.58
C GLY A 200 12.25 32.84 -6.42
N SER A 201 11.35 31.94 -6.70
CA SER A 201 10.48 31.32 -5.71
C SER A 201 11.28 30.55 -4.65
N LYS A 202 10.94 30.73 -3.38
CA LYS A 202 11.52 29.98 -2.26
C LYS A 202 10.86 28.62 -2.10
N LEU A 203 9.56 28.56 -2.37
CA LEU A 203 8.71 27.38 -2.24
C LEU A 203 7.85 27.22 -3.49
N VAL A 204 7.89 26.06 -4.14
CA VAL A 204 7.07 25.76 -5.31
C VAL A 204 6.34 24.43 -5.14
N MET A 205 5.24 24.26 -5.87
CA MET A 205 4.57 22.97 -5.95
C MET A 205 5.02 22.23 -7.19
N SER A 206 5.55 21.03 -7.03
CA SER A 206 5.79 20.11 -8.12
C SER A 206 4.71 19.04 -8.19
N GLU A 207 4.55 18.46 -9.37
CA GLU A 207 3.78 17.26 -9.60
C GLU A 207 4.72 16.06 -9.58
N SER A 208 4.54 15.17 -8.59
CA SER A 208 5.22 13.88 -8.50
C SER A 208 4.49 12.87 -9.37
N ILE A 209 4.94 12.71 -10.61
CA ILE A 209 4.38 11.79 -11.61
C ILE A 209 4.90 10.39 -11.35
N ASN A 210 3.97 9.42 -11.29
CA ASN A 210 4.25 8.00 -11.12
C ASN A 210 3.38 7.21 -12.11
N SER A 211 3.93 6.98 -13.29
CA SER A 211 3.28 6.26 -14.39
C SER A 211 3.90 4.88 -14.55
N HIS A 212 3.18 3.95 -15.16
CA HIS A 212 3.79 2.67 -15.51
C HIS A 212 3.26 2.08 -16.83
N LYS A 213 4.09 1.21 -17.40
CA LYS A 213 3.73 0.29 -18.48
C LYS A 213 3.97 -1.13 -17.97
N TRP A 214 2.93 -1.95 -17.99
CA TRP A 214 2.97 -3.32 -17.52
C TRP A 214 2.39 -4.25 -18.57
N PHE A 215 3.15 -5.24 -19.00
CA PHE A 215 2.75 -6.29 -19.94
C PHE A 215 2.93 -7.65 -19.27
N GLY A 216 2.01 -8.56 -19.50
CA GLY A 216 2.13 -9.90 -18.93
C GLY A 216 1.42 -10.97 -19.76
N LEU A 217 1.92 -12.19 -19.59
CA LEU A 217 1.36 -13.43 -20.08
C LEU A 217 1.30 -14.43 -18.94
N VAL A 218 0.11 -14.96 -18.70
CA VAL A 218 -0.08 -16.12 -17.80
C VAL A 218 -0.73 -17.23 -18.60
N SER A 219 -0.20 -18.44 -18.52
CA SER A 219 -0.79 -19.60 -19.16
C SER A 219 -0.77 -20.80 -18.21
N SER A 220 -1.91 -21.48 -18.07
CA SER A 220 -2.11 -22.63 -17.19
C SER A 220 -2.71 -23.79 -17.96
N TYR A 221 -2.04 -24.92 -17.95
CA TYR A 221 -2.58 -26.21 -18.40
C TYR A 221 -3.10 -27.00 -17.20
N LYS A 222 -4.31 -27.54 -17.33
CA LYS A 222 -4.91 -28.43 -16.34
C LYS A 222 -5.14 -29.79 -16.94
N LYS A 223 -4.91 -30.86 -16.13
CA LYS A 223 -5.23 -32.24 -16.45
C LYS A 223 -5.86 -32.91 -15.26
N GLU A 224 -7.02 -33.53 -15.48
CA GLU A 224 -7.69 -34.40 -14.52
C GLU A 224 -7.40 -35.84 -14.87
N LEU A 225 -7.02 -36.64 -13.89
CA LEU A 225 -6.76 -38.10 -14.00
C LEU A 225 -7.63 -38.82 -13.00
N GLU A 226 -8.44 -39.74 -13.48
CA GLU A 226 -9.18 -40.68 -12.65
C GLU A 226 -8.33 -41.93 -12.43
N LEU A 227 -8.03 -42.26 -11.18
CA LEU A 227 -7.18 -43.36 -10.75
C LEU A 227 -8.01 -44.35 -9.92
N GLY A 228 -8.95 -45.02 -10.57
CA GLY A 228 -9.95 -45.85 -9.92
C GLY A 228 -10.93 -45.00 -9.11
N ARG A 229 -10.92 -45.14 -7.76
CA ARG A 229 -11.74 -44.35 -6.84
C ARG A 229 -11.08 -43.03 -6.42
N ASN A 230 -9.87 -42.77 -6.91
CA ASN A 230 -9.09 -41.60 -6.58
C ASN A 230 -9.03 -40.62 -7.75
N LYS A 231 -8.78 -39.35 -7.46
CA LYS A 231 -8.68 -38.29 -8.48
C LYS A 231 -7.38 -37.51 -8.29
N LEU A 232 -6.67 -37.29 -9.39
CA LEU A 232 -5.49 -36.44 -9.41
C LEU A 232 -5.70 -35.27 -10.38
N ASN A 233 -5.71 -34.04 -9.85
CA ASN A 233 -5.76 -32.79 -10.61
C ASN A 233 -4.36 -32.22 -10.72
N LEU A 234 -3.85 -32.10 -11.93
CA LEU A 234 -2.56 -31.47 -12.21
C LEU A 234 -2.76 -30.09 -12.85
N THR A 235 -2.01 -29.11 -12.40
CA THR A 235 -1.96 -27.78 -13.01
C THR A 235 -0.49 -27.39 -13.17
N GLY A 236 -0.11 -26.90 -14.35
CA GLY A 236 1.23 -26.35 -14.59
C GLY A 236 1.14 -25.15 -15.50
N GLY A 237 2.08 -24.23 -15.37
CA GLY A 237 2.01 -23.00 -16.17
C GLY A 237 3.23 -22.12 -16.11
N ILE A 238 3.10 -21.01 -16.82
CA ILE A 238 4.11 -19.93 -16.92
C ILE A 238 3.50 -18.61 -16.52
N ASP A 239 4.30 -17.71 -15.96
CA ASP A 239 3.97 -16.32 -15.62
C ASP A 239 5.13 -15.43 -16.06
N LEU A 240 4.90 -14.59 -17.07
CA LEU A 240 5.88 -13.66 -17.64
C LEU A 240 5.38 -12.23 -17.48
N ARG A 241 6.23 -11.33 -16.97
CA ARG A 241 5.89 -9.93 -16.73
C ARG A 241 7.05 -9.01 -17.11
N TYR A 242 6.72 -7.91 -17.76
CA TYR A 242 7.60 -6.79 -18.02
C TYR A 242 6.96 -5.51 -17.51
N TYR A 243 7.68 -4.81 -16.62
CA TYR A 243 7.19 -3.59 -15.98
C TYR A 243 8.21 -2.47 -16.13
N VAL A 244 7.71 -1.27 -16.44
CA VAL A 244 8.49 -0.03 -16.42
C VAL A 244 7.72 1.01 -15.63
N GLY A 245 8.31 1.50 -14.54
CA GLY A 245 7.83 2.64 -13.76
C GLY A 245 8.55 3.91 -14.19
N ASP A 246 7.80 4.98 -14.50
CA ASP A 246 8.31 6.33 -14.81
C ASP A 246 8.04 7.24 -13.61
N HIS A 247 9.10 7.72 -12.97
CA HIS A 247 9.07 8.52 -11.76
C HIS A 247 9.80 9.84 -11.98
N LYS A 248 9.06 10.95 -11.95
CA LYS A 248 9.63 12.28 -12.12
C LYS A 248 8.83 13.34 -11.39
N ASN A 249 9.48 14.44 -11.05
CA ASN A 249 8.82 15.62 -10.53
C ASN A 249 8.97 16.78 -11.52
N LYS A 250 7.86 17.45 -11.80
CA LYS A 250 7.83 18.66 -12.64
C LYS A 250 7.24 19.83 -11.86
N ILE A 251 7.80 21.00 -12.02
CA ILE A 251 7.21 22.22 -11.43
C ILE A 251 5.80 22.40 -12.02
N ASN A 252 4.81 22.50 -11.15
CA ASN A 252 3.40 22.68 -11.49
C ASN A 252 2.90 24.09 -11.20
N ASP A 253 3.43 24.73 -10.14
CA ASP A 253 3.04 26.08 -9.71
C ASP A 253 4.23 26.76 -9.02
N LEU A 254 4.61 27.95 -9.52
CA LEU A 254 5.67 28.77 -8.94
C LEU A 254 5.22 29.61 -7.74
N TYR A 255 3.92 29.59 -7.40
CA TYR A 255 3.33 30.30 -6.27
C TYR A 255 3.71 31.79 -6.24
N GLY A 256 3.53 32.51 -7.35
CA GLY A 256 3.70 33.95 -7.45
C GLY A 256 5.12 34.44 -7.80
N GLY A 257 6.11 33.53 -7.90
CA GLY A 257 7.43 33.90 -8.36
C GLY A 257 7.63 33.71 -9.86
N GLU A 258 8.76 34.13 -10.40
CA GLU A 258 9.06 34.07 -11.84
C GLU A 258 9.80 32.80 -12.26
N TYR A 259 10.65 32.25 -11.39
CA TYR A 259 11.43 31.04 -11.60
C TYR A 259 11.75 30.34 -10.27
N PHE A 260 12.27 29.13 -10.32
CA PHE A 260 12.73 28.37 -9.16
C PHE A 260 14.19 27.94 -9.33
N ILE A 261 14.94 27.87 -8.23
CA ILE A 261 16.29 27.32 -8.18
C ILE A 261 16.25 26.07 -7.27
N ASP A 262 16.48 24.89 -7.86
CA ASP A 262 16.51 23.62 -7.13
C ASP A 262 17.90 23.37 -6.52
N TYR A 263 18.35 24.31 -5.70
CA TYR A 263 19.66 24.22 -5.06
C TYR A 263 19.70 23.06 -4.05
N SER A 264 18.62 22.86 -3.30
CA SER A 264 18.54 21.82 -2.27
C SER A 264 18.83 20.40 -2.79
N THR A 265 18.46 20.13 -4.03
CA THR A 265 18.68 18.83 -4.66
C THR A 265 20.00 18.75 -5.42
N ARG A 266 20.31 19.81 -6.18
CA ARG A 266 21.44 19.79 -7.12
C ARG A 266 22.80 20.01 -6.47
N LYS A 267 22.86 20.63 -5.29
CA LYS A 267 24.13 20.92 -4.59
C LYS A 267 24.91 19.65 -4.19
N ASP A 268 24.19 18.55 -3.96
CA ASP A 268 24.75 17.30 -3.46
C ASP A 268 24.94 16.23 -4.58
N VAL A 269 24.77 16.61 -5.86
CA VAL A 269 25.00 15.70 -7.00
C VAL A 269 26.49 15.58 -7.28
N ASP A 270 27.00 14.34 -7.26
CA ASP A 270 28.42 14.07 -7.51
C ASP A 270 28.77 14.30 -8.99
N PRO A 271 29.80 15.16 -9.29
CA PRO A 271 30.29 15.38 -10.66
C PRO A 271 30.77 14.10 -11.39
N LEU A 272 31.17 13.07 -10.66
CA LEU A 272 31.55 11.78 -11.25
C LEU A 272 30.33 11.01 -11.79
N LEU A 273 29.14 11.27 -11.27
CA LEU A 273 27.89 10.67 -11.71
C LEU A 273 27.20 11.50 -12.79
N ASN A 274 27.23 12.83 -12.62
CA ASN A 274 26.65 13.76 -13.57
C ASN A 274 27.63 14.91 -13.85
N SER A 275 28.24 14.89 -15.00
CA SER A 275 29.22 15.90 -15.44
C SER A 275 28.69 17.34 -15.44
N ALA A 276 27.36 17.56 -15.53
CA ALA A 276 26.75 18.87 -15.39
C ALA A 276 27.01 19.49 -14.00
N ALA A 277 27.12 18.66 -12.96
CA ALA A 277 27.41 19.13 -11.60
C ALA A 277 28.83 19.69 -11.41
N ALA A 278 29.73 19.44 -12.36
CA ALA A 278 31.07 20.07 -12.38
C ALA A 278 30.98 21.59 -12.72
N ASN A 279 29.87 22.03 -13.34
CA ASN A 279 29.61 23.44 -13.54
C ASN A 279 29.02 24.07 -12.27
N PRO A 280 29.71 25.01 -11.60
CA PRO A 280 29.23 25.64 -10.37
C PRO A 280 27.87 26.34 -10.52
N ASN A 281 27.53 26.78 -11.75
CA ASN A 281 26.28 27.47 -12.03
C ASN A 281 25.08 26.52 -12.24
N TRP A 282 25.31 25.22 -12.44
CA TRP A 282 24.22 24.25 -12.69
C TRP A 282 23.22 24.17 -11.53
N LYS A 283 23.70 24.24 -10.29
CA LYS A 283 22.84 24.23 -9.09
C LYS A 283 22.03 25.52 -8.89
N TYR A 284 22.34 26.59 -9.65
CA TYR A 284 21.64 27.87 -9.65
C TYR A 284 20.82 28.11 -10.92
N GLU A 285 20.64 27.09 -11.74
CA GLU A 285 19.83 27.18 -12.96
C GLU A 285 18.40 27.62 -12.63
N LYS A 286 17.88 28.57 -13.43
CA LYS A 286 16.52 29.08 -13.30
C LYS A 286 15.55 28.14 -14.00
N LEU A 287 14.60 27.59 -13.25
CA LEU A 287 13.63 26.61 -13.70
C LEU A 287 12.22 27.21 -13.74
N GLY A 288 11.45 26.87 -14.75
CA GLY A 288 10.07 27.29 -14.96
C GLY A 288 9.05 26.15 -14.78
N ILE A 289 7.78 26.46 -15.01
CA ILE A 289 6.70 25.48 -14.99
C ILE A 289 6.97 24.39 -16.06
N GLY A 290 6.87 23.12 -15.66
CA GLY A 290 7.13 21.95 -16.50
C GLY A 290 8.55 21.42 -16.44
N ASP A 291 9.50 22.19 -15.88
CA ASP A 291 10.88 21.75 -15.72
C ASP A 291 11.00 20.68 -14.63
N ILE A 292 12.01 19.83 -14.77
CA ILE A 292 12.29 18.72 -13.86
C ILE A 292 13.00 19.24 -12.60
N VAL A 293 12.49 18.80 -11.45
CA VAL A 293 13.08 19.01 -10.13
C VAL A 293 13.13 17.70 -9.35
N TYR A 294 14.02 17.58 -8.39
CA TYR A 294 14.09 16.52 -7.39
C TYR A 294 14.40 15.12 -7.95
N ARG A 295 13.74 14.62 -9.00
CA ARG A 295 14.00 13.29 -9.57
C ARG A 295 13.46 13.11 -10.99
N ASN A 296 14.12 12.24 -11.76
CA ASN A 296 13.64 11.76 -13.06
C ASN A 296 14.28 10.40 -13.39
N TYR A 297 13.57 9.31 -13.12
CA TYR A 297 14.11 7.97 -13.42
C TYR A 297 13.04 6.99 -13.91
N LEU A 298 13.51 5.96 -14.60
CA LEU A 298 12.76 4.78 -14.99
C LEU A 298 13.25 3.58 -14.17
N GLY A 299 12.34 2.85 -13.56
CA GLY A 299 12.61 1.56 -12.92
C GLY A 299 12.05 0.42 -13.76
N TYR A 300 12.87 -0.59 -14.03
CA TYR A 300 12.51 -1.74 -14.85
C TYR A 300 12.47 -3.01 -14.00
N THR A 301 11.47 -3.85 -14.25
CA THR A 301 11.35 -5.16 -13.64
C THR A 301 10.92 -6.17 -14.69
N VAL A 302 11.66 -7.27 -14.80
CA VAL A 302 11.25 -8.46 -15.56
C VAL A 302 11.07 -9.60 -14.57
N GLN A 303 9.94 -10.30 -14.68
CA GLN A 303 9.65 -11.50 -13.90
C GLN A 303 9.32 -12.64 -14.84
N GLU A 304 9.98 -13.76 -14.62
CA GLU A 304 9.82 -14.99 -15.41
C GLU A 304 9.63 -16.14 -14.44
N GLY A 305 8.52 -16.86 -14.55
CA GLY A 305 8.17 -17.92 -13.61
C GLY A 305 7.55 -19.12 -14.28
N ILE A 306 7.82 -20.28 -13.70
CA ILE A 306 7.13 -21.54 -13.97
C ILE A 306 6.56 -22.07 -12.67
N TYR A 307 5.41 -22.73 -12.75
CA TYR A 307 4.77 -23.32 -11.57
C TYR A 307 4.06 -24.63 -11.90
N GLY A 308 3.90 -25.45 -10.87
CA GLY A 308 3.14 -26.68 -10.93
C GLY A 308 2.41 -26.97 -9.62
N GLN A 309 1.27 -27.62 -9.71
CA GLN A 309 0.46 -28.09 -8.58
C GLN A 309 -0.15 -29.43 -8.88
N GLY A 310 -0.12 -30.32 -7.90
CA GLY A 310 -0.89 -31.56 -7.87
C GLY A 310 -1.85 -31.55 -6.69
N GLU A 311 -3.10 -31.92 -6.94
CA GLU A 311 -4.13 -32.15 -5.91
C GLU A 311 -4.61 -33.60 -6.03
N TYR A 312 -4.38 -34.36 -4.98
CA TYR A 312 -4.72 -35.80 -4.95
C TYR A 312 -5.83 -36.07 -3.93
N THR A 313 -6.95 -36.51 -4.44
CA THR A 313 -8.15 -36.86 -3.67
C THR A 313 -8.27 -38.39 -3.62
N ILE A 314 -8.34 -38.96 -2.42
CA ILE A 314 -8.41 -40.39 -2.19
C ILE A 314 -9.59 -40.76 -1.29
N LEU A 315 -9.97 -42.04 -1.35
CA LEU A 315 -11.07 -42.62 -0.57
C LEU A 315 -12.37 -41.81 -0.73
N ASP A 316 -12.77 -41.61 -1.98
CA ASP A 316 -13.99 -40.86 -2.35
C ASP A 316 -14.09 -39.46 -1.71
N GLY A 317 -12.96 -38.76 -1.60
CA GLY A 317 -12.90 -37.39 -1.05
C GLY A 317 -12.62 -37.33 0.45
N LYS A 318 -12.37 -38.45 1.12
CA LYS A 318 -12.07 -38.49 2.55
C LYS A 318 -10.74 -37.80 2.89
N PHE A 319 -9.73 -37.93 2.02
CA PHE A 319 -8.46 -37.24 2.13
C PHE A 319 -8.17 -36.41 0.86
N ASN A 320 -7.70 -35.19 1.04
CA ASN A 320 -7.24 -34.34 -0.04
C ASN A 320 -5.82 -33.88 0.30
N PHE A 321 -4.90 -34.05 -0.63
CA PHE A 321 -3.50 -33.59 -0.53
C PHE A 321 -3.20 -32.61 -1.65
N VAL A 322 -2.53 -31.53 -1.33
CA VAL A 322 -2.07 -30.54 -2.31
C VAL A 322 -0.57 -30.35 -2.15
N LEU A 323 0.15 -30.40 -3.28
CA LEU A 323 1.55 -29.98 -3.36
C LEU A 323 1.70 -29.01 -4.53
N SER A 324 2.30 -27.86 -4.28
CA SER A 324 2.59 -26.87 -5.32
C SER A 324 4.01 -26.34 -5.21
N GLY A 325 4.60 -26.03 -6.36
CA GLY A 325 5.92 -25.45 -6.47
C GLY A 325 5.95 -24.37 -7.57
N ALA A 326 6.80 -23.39 -7.38
CA ALA A 326 7.12 -22.39 -8.39
C ALA A 326 8.60 -22.02 -8.33
N LEU A 327 9.17 -21.72 -9.48
CA LEU A 327 10.49 -21.15 -9.62
C LEU A 327 10.38 -19.89 -10.46
N ASN A 328 11.01 -18.81 -10.03
CA ASN A 328 10.95 -17.52 -10.71
C ASN A 328 12.30 -16.80 -10.68
N ASN A 329 12.56 -16.03 -11.72
CA ASN A 329 13.62 -15.04 -11.76
C ASN A 329 12.99 -13.64 -11.76
N THR A 330 13.59 -12.71 -11.01
CA THR A 330 13.24 -11.29 -11.04
C THR A 330 14.48 -10.48 -11.35
N SER A 331 14.45 -9.75 -12.46
CA SER A 331 15.53 -8.88 -12.92
C SER A 331 15.14 -7.43 -12.70
N TYR A 332 16.06 -6.64 -12.14
CA TYR A 332 15.88 -5.20 -11.91
C TYR A 332 16.99 -4.40 -12.56
N TRP A 333 16.64 -3.24 -13.15
CA TRP A 333 17.60 -2.19 -13.52
C TRP A 333 16.93 -0.82 -13.46
N ARG A 334 17.74 0.24 -13.38
CA ARG A 334 17.31 1.63 -13.37
C ARG A 334 17.91 2.39 -14.56
N ARG A 335 17.25 3.46 -14.92
CA ARG A 335 17.77 4.48 -15.79
C ARG A 335 17.40 5.84 -15.20
N ASP A 336 18.40 6.52 -14.62
CA ASP A 336 18.25 7.84 -14.01
C ASP A 336 18.70 8.93 -14.98
N LYS A 337 17.89 9.98 -15.12
CA LYS A 337 18.11 11.08 -16.05
C LYS A 337 18.24 12.43 -15.36
N PHE A 338 18.41 12.41 -14.02
CA PHE A 338 18.56 13.62 -13.21
C PHE A 338 19.89 13.61 -12.43
N TYR A 339 20.12 12.58 -11.64
CA TYR A 339 21.34 12.45 -10.85
C TYR A 339 22.53 11.91 -11.67
N TYR A 340 22.29 11.38 -12.86
CA TYR A 340 23.29 10.77 -13.72
C TYR A 340 23.23 11.40 -15.12
N ASP A 341 24.41 11.62 -15.72
CA ASP A 341 24.50 12.01 -17.12
C ASP A 341 24.22 10.84 -18.07
N LYS A 342 24.21 11.12 -19.36
CA LYS A 342 23.88 10.15 -20.40
C LYS A 342 24.77 8.91 -20.41
N ALA A 343 26.04 9.06 -20.03
CA ALA A 343 27.00 7.97 -19.97
C ALA A 343 26.72 7.02 -18.80
N ASN A 344 26.23 7.55 -17.68
CA ASN A 344 26.06 6.86 -16.40
C ASN A 344 24.57 6.56 -16.07
N GLU A 345 23.61 6.96 -16.94
CA GLU A 345 22.16 6.90 -16.63
C GLU A 345 21.65 5.48 -16.36
N LYS A 346 22.26 4.43 -16.93
CA LYS A 346 21.78 3.06 -16.79
C LYS A 346 22.60 2.32 -15.73
N SER A 347 21.89 1.77 -14.74
CA SER A 347 22.48 0.86 -13.75
C SER A 347 22.88 -0.49 -14.37
N GLU A 348 23.66 -1.26 -13.63
CA GLU A 348 23.76 -2.70 -13.87
C GLU A 348 22.38 -3.36 -13.70
N THR A 349 22.24 -4.58 -14.26
CA THR A 349 21.07 -5.43 -14.05
C THR A 349 21.37 -6.43 -12.94
N VAL A 350 20.48 -6.53 -11.96
CA VAL A 350 20.55 -7.53 -10.90
C VAL A 350 19.45 -8.54 -11.04
N ASN A 351 19.75 -9.80 -10.71
CA ASN A 351 18.85 -10.93 -10.85
C ASN A 351 18.69 -11.63 -9.51
N PHE A 352 17.44 -11.98 -9.17
CA PHE A 352 17.10 -12.72 -7.97
C PHE A 352 16.28 -13.94 -8.35
N ILE A 353 16.86 -15.12 -8.13
CA ILE A 353 16.14 -16.39 -8.32
C ILE A 353 15.39 -16.68 -7.03
N GLY A 354 14.09 -16.83 -7.15
CA GLY A 354 13.19 -17.15 -6.06
C GLY A 354 12.38 -18.41 -6.33
N GLY A 355 11.68 -18.86 -5.32
CA GLY A 355 10.80 -20.03 -5.48
C GLY A 355 9.81 -20.17 -4.33
N THR A 356 8.85 -21.00 -4.56
CA THR A 356 7.80 -21.31 -3.59
C THR A 356 7.59 -22.82 -3.57
N ILE A 357 7.45 -23.37 -2.37
CA ILE A 357 6.92 -24.73 -2.17
C ILE A 357 5.82 -24.64 -1.11
N LYS A 358 4.66 -25.23 -1.40
CA LYS A 358 3.52 -25.30 -0.48
C LYS A 358 2.92 -26.68 -0.52
N GLY A 359 2.52 -27.16 0.65
CA GLY A 359 1.81 -28.43 0.79
C GLY A 359 0.65 -28.29 1.76
N GLY A 360 -0.36 -29.11 1.56
CA GLY A 360 -1.53 -29.16 2.44
C GLY A 360 -2.16 -30.53 2.44
N ALA A 361 -2.83 -30.85 3.53
CA ALA A 361 -3.63 -32.04 3.69
C ALA A 361 -4.94 -31.68 4.38
N ASN A 362 -6.05 -32.22 3.89
CA ASN A 362 -7.36 -32.15 4.53
C ASN A 362 -7.90 -33.55 4.74
N TYR A 363 -8.42 -33.80 5.92
CA TYR A 363 -9.11 -35.04 6.28
C TYR A 363 -10.55 -34.75 6.69
N ASN A 364 -11.49 -35.21 5.90
CA ASN A 364 -12.92 -35.19 6.21
C ASN A 364 -13.24 -36.37 7.16
N ILE A 365 -13.40 -36.05 8.45
CA ILE A 365 -13.72 -37.05 9.50
C ILE A 365 -15.06 -37.67 9.19
N ASP A 366 -16.04 -36.83 8.88
CA ASP A 366 -17.37 -37.15 8.43
C ASP A 366 -17.91 -36.06 7.48
N ASP A 367 -19.20 -36.08 7.17
CA ASP A 367 -19.88 -35.11 6.28
C ASP A 367 -19.89 -33.67 6.84
N PHE A 368 -19.63 -33.52 8.11
CA PHE A 368 -19.71 -32.21 8.82
C PHE A 368 -18.36 -31.71 9.34
N ASN A 369 -17.42 -32.62 9.59
CA ASN A 369 -16.19 -32.37 10.32
C ASN A 369 -14.98 -32.59 9.44
N ASN A 370 -14.07 -31.63 9.41
CA ASN A 370 -12.76 -31.77 8.77
C ASN A 370 -11.63 -31.16 9.61
N VAL A 371 -10.44 -31.69 9.43
CA VAL A 371 -9.19 -31.09 9.92
C VAL A 371 -8.25 -30.89 8.74
N PHE A 372 -7.46 -29.84 8.80
CA PHE A 372 -6.48 -29.54 7.77
C PHE A 372 -5.15 -29.10 8.35
N PHE A 373 -4.11 -29.29 7.56
CA PHE A 373 -2.77 -28.80 7.84
C PHE A 373 -2.18 -28.23 6.56
N ASN A 374 -1.57 -27.04 6.66
CA ASN A 374 -0.87 -26.38 5.56
C ASN A 374 0.54 -26.00 5.99
N LEU A 375 1.46 -26.07 5.03
CA LEU A 375 2.82 -25.56 5.19
C LEU A 375 3.24 -24.82 3.92
N GLY A 376 4.13 -23.83 4.08
CA GLY A 376 4.64 -23.10 2.93
C GLY A 376 6.01 -22.50 3.21
N TYR A 377 6.84 -22.52 2.19
CA TYR A 377 8.09 -21.78 2.15
C TYR A 377 8.14 -20.96 0.85
N ILE A 378 8.42 -19.67 0.99
CA ILE A 378 8.49 -18.71 -0.11
C ILE A 378 9.84 -18.00 -0.03
N SER A 379 10.56 -17.93 -1.15
CA SER A 379 11.72 -17.07 -1.36
C SER A 379 11.40 -16.13 -2.51
N ARG A 380 11.42 -14.82 -2.26
CA ARG A 380 11.10 -13.80 -3.26
C ARG A 380 12.17 -12.72 -3.33
N ALA A 381 12.30 -12.10 -4.49
CA ALA A 381 13.19 -10.96 -4.68
C ALA A 381 12.93 -9.86 -3.64
N PRO A 382 13.98 -9.16 -3.16
CA PRO A 382 13.83 -8.00 -2.29
C PRO A 382 13.11 -6.86 -3.01
N PHE A 383 12.65 -5.85 -2.26
CA PHE A 383 12.06 -4.66 -2.87
C PHE A 383 13.05 -3.95 -3.79
N PHE A 384 12.53 -3.27 -4.81
CA PHE A 384 13.32 -2.49 -5.76
C PHE A 384 14.15 -1.41 -5.06
N SER A 385 13.52 -0.62 -4.18
CA SER A 385 14.17 0.44 -3.39
C SER A 385 14.42 -0.01 -1.96
N GLY A 386 15.62 0.22 -1.44
CA GLY A 386 16.02 -0.23 -0.10
C GLY A 386 16.19 -1.75 0.01
N GLY A 387 16.12 -2.45 -1.11
CA GLY A 387 16.37 -3.86 -1.25
C GLY A 387 17.40 -4.07 -2.35
N ALA A 388 17.02 -4.10 -3.63
CA ALA A 388 17.92 -4.29 -4.76
C ALA A 388 18.80 -3.05 -5.03
N PHE A 389 18.25 -1.85 -4.89
CA PHE A 389 18.97 -0.58 -4.98
C PHE A 389 19.03 0.11 -3.62
N LEU A 390 20.14 0.81 -3.33
CA LEU A 390 20.33 1.55 -2.09
C LEU A 390 19.22 2.58 -1.88
N ASN A 391 18.96 3.39 -2.90
CA ASN A 391 17.81 4.30 -2.93
C ASN A 391 17.35 4.53 -4.38
N SER A 392 16.15 4.11 -4.73
CA SER A 392 15.66 4.26 -6.11
C SER A 392 15.30 5.71 -6.49
N THR A 393 15.25 6.64 -5.56
CA THR A 393 14.93 8.04 -5.87
C THR A 393 16.08 8.74 -6.60
N ASN A 394 17.31 8.50 -6.16
CA ASN A 394 18.49 9.27 -6.60
C ASN A 394 19.77 8.43 -6.81
N SER A 395 19.70 7.10 -6.73
CA SER A 395 20.87 6.26 -6.87
C SER A 395 20.66 5.07 -7.80
N ASN A 396 21.61 4.89 -8.75
CA ASN A 396 21.79 3.68 -9.55
C ASN A 396 22.61 2.60 -8.83
N ALA A 397 23.15 2.91 -7.64
CA ALA A 397 23.98 2.00 -6.88
C ALA A 397 23.15 0.79 -6.39
N ILE A 398 23.70 -0.39 -6.69
CA ILE A 398 23.11 -1.67 -6.28
C ILE A 398 23.46 -1.93 -4.82
N ASN A 399 22.50 -2.46 -4.08
CA ASN A 399 22.76 -3.05 -2.79
C ASN A 399 23.37 -4.44 -2.97
N LYS A 400 24.68 -4.55 -2.82
CA LYS A 400 25.43 -5.81 -2.99
C LYS A 400 25.16 -6.83 -1.88
N ASP A 401 24.56 -6.39 -0.77
CA ASP A 401 24.12 -7.25 0.35
C ASP A 401 22.65 -7.68 0.20
N ALA A 402 22.00 -7.34 -0.91
CA ALA A 402 20.60 -7.69 -1.12
C ALA A 402 20.40 -9.20 -1.19
N VAL A 403 19.49 -9.71 -0.41
CA VAL A 403 19.08 -11.10 -0.37
C VAL A 403 17.58 -11.24 -0.57
N ASN A 404 17.14 -12.41 -0.99
CA ASN A 404 15.71 -12.70 -1.07
C ASN A 404 15.06 -12.64 0.31
N GLU A 405 13.88 -12.05 0.36
CA GLU A 405 12.99 -12.20 1.51
C GLU A 405 12.43 -13.63 1.54
N LYS A 406 12.33 -14.20 2.74
CA LYS A 406 11.84 -15.56 2.93
C LYS A 406 10.66 -15.56 3.89
N VAL A 407 9.70 -16.43 3.61
CA VAL A 407 8.53 -16.64 4.47
C VAL A 407 8.36 -18.13 4.70
N MET A 408 8.25 -18.52 5.95
CA MET A 408 7.94 -19.87 6.36
C MET A 408 6.64 -19.85 7.17
N SER A 409 5.67 -20.68 6.79
CA SER A 409 4.35 -20.67 7.40
C SER A 409 3.85 -22.08 7.66
N TYR A 410 3.20 -22.26 8.81
CA TYR A 410 2.48 -23.46 9.22
C TYR A 410 1.08 -23.06 9.67
N GLU A 411 0.11 -23.87 9.35
CA GLU A 411 -1.28 -23.70 9.76
C GLU A 411 -1.92 -25.06 10.03
N ILE A 412 -2.68 -25.14 11.09
CA ILE A 412 -3.53 -26.28 11.41
C ILE A 412 -4.92 -25.77 11.75
N GLY A 413 -5.96 -26.45 11.27
CA GLY A 413 -7.31 -26.02 11.51
C GLY A 413 -8.31 -27.14 11.58
N TYR A 414 -9.48 -26.79 12.12
CA TYR A 414 -10.66 -27.64 12.23
C TYR A 414 -11.87 -26.86 11.70
N GLY A 415 -12.67 -27.54 10.90
CA GLY A 415 -13.94 -27.06 10.40
C GLY A 415 -15.10 -27.96 10.78
N TYR A 416 -16.18 -27.35 11.24
CA TYR A 416 -17.49 -28.00 11.34
C TYR A 416 -18.50 -27.24 10.50
N ASN A 417 -19.27 -27.92 9.68
CA ASN A 417 -20.25 -27.30 8.79
C ASN A 417 -21.52 -28.12 8.71
N SER A 418 -22.59 -27.63 9.32
CA SER A 418 -23.94 -28.20 9.22
C SER A 418 -24.90 -27.20 8.57
N ARG A 419 -26.15 -27.60 8.39
CA ARG A 419 -27.18 -26.76 7.77
C ARG A 419 -27.43 -25.44 8.52
N THR A 420 -27.26 -25.43 9.83
CA THR A 420 -27.63 -24.30 10.70
C THR A 420 -26.45 -23.70 11.45
N PHE A 421 -25.32 -24.40 11.49
CA PHE A 421 -24.14 -23.92 12.21
C PHE A 421 -22.86 -24.33 11.46
N ALA A 422 -22.00 -23.36 11.23
CA ALA A 422 -20.65 -23.59 10.71
C ALA A 422 -19.64 -22.87 11.63
N ILE A 423 -18.51 -23.51 11.89
CA ILE A 423 -17.39 -22.92 12.60
C ILE A 423 -16.08 -23.38 11.98
N SER A 424 -15.12 -22.48 11.90
CA SER A 424 -13.74 -22.80 11.53
C SER A 424 -12.81 -22.20 12.59
N VAL A 425 -11.87 -23.01 13.05
CA VAL A 425 -10.81 -22.56 13.98
C VAL A 425 -9.48 -22.99 13.38
N ASN A 426 -8.55 -22.04 13.29
CA ASN A 426 -7.19 -22.32 12.84
C ASN A 426 -6.16 -21.65 13.72
N ALA A 427 -5.01 -22.31 13.88
CA ALA A 427 -3.83 -21.76 14.48
C ALA A 427 -2.73 -21.65 13.44
N TYR A 428 -2.02 -20.55 13.42
CA TYR A 428 -0.95 -20.27 12.48
C TYR A 428 0.34 -19.86 13.16
N TRP A 429 1.45 -20.15 12.49
CA TRP A 429 2.78 -19.66 12.81
C TRP A 429 3.49 -19.29 11.51
N THR A 430 3.94 -18.04 11.39
CA THR A 430 4.63 -17.53 10.21
C THR A 430 5.86 -16.75 10.62
N LYS A 431 7.00 -17.08 10.02
CA LYS A 431 8.24 -16.35 10.15
C LYS A 431 8.58 -15.66 8.83
N TRP A 432 8.75 -14.35 8.89
CA TRP A 432 9.32 -13.53 7.84
C TRP A 432 10.79 -13.34 8.14
N MET A 433 11.65 -13.59 7.17
CA MET A 433 13.10 -13.50 7.30
C MET A 433 13.68 -12.61 6.22
N ASP A 434 14.77 -11.93 6.54
CA ASP A 434 15.52 -11.07 5.62
C ASP A 434 14.64 -10.00 4.96
N ARG A 435 13.67 -9.42 5.68
CA ARG A 435 12.82 -8.37 5.12
C ARG A 435 13.64 -7.16 4.71
N SER A 436 13.36 -6.64 3.52
CA SER A 436 13.95 -5.43 2.95
C SER A 436 13.00 -4.25 3.00
N GLY A 437 13.49 -3.05 2.69
CA GLY A 437 12.67 -1.85 2.55
C GLY A 437 12.19 -1.22 3.86
N LEU A 438 12.68 -1.67 5.02
CA LEU A 438 12.36 -1.05 6.32
C LEU A 438 13.11 0.26 6.55
N SER A 439 14.17 0.52 5.82
CA SER A 439 14.85 1.81 5.82
C SER A 439 14.04 2.83 5.02
N ARG A 440 12.91 3.27 5.53
CA ARG A 440 12.10 4.32 4.89
C ARG A 440 12.86 5.63 4.66
N ARG A 441 14.11 5.76 5.17
CA ARG A 441 14.99 6.90 5.00
C ARG A 441 16.46 6.47 5.06
N GLY A 442 16.85 5.59 4.14
CA GLY A 442 18.25 5.25 3.94
C GLY A 442 19.10 6.35 3.35
N GLU A 443 18.54 7.56 3.18
CA GLU A 443 19.25 8.72 2.62
C GLU A 443 19.36 9.82 3.68
N PHE A 444 20.54 10.39 3.83
CA PHE A 444 20.78 11.59 4.60
C PHE A 444 21.94 12.36 4.00
N SER A 445 21.75 13.69 3.92
CA SER A 445 22.78 14.62 3.43
C SER A 445 23.51 15.24 4.60
N ARG A 446 24.84 15.33 4.47
CA ARG A 446 25.73 16.09 5.35
C ARG A 446 26.54 17.07 4.52
N ALA A 447 27.41 17.86 5.17
CA ALA A 447 28.28 18.80 4.47
C ALA A 447 29.16 18.13 3.40
N ASP A 448 29.48 16.85 3.57
CA ASP A 448 30.41 16.07 2.76
C ASP A 448 29.73 15.18 1.71
N GLY A 449 28.40 15.22 1.57
CA GLY A 449 27.65 14.49 0.56
C GLY A 449 26.43 13.74 1.08
N THR A 450 25.83 12.93 0.19
CA THR A 450 24.69 12.07 0.50
C THR A 450 25.16 10.65 0.80
N PHE A 451 24.67 10.09 1.88
CA PHE A 451 24.93 8.73 2.32
C PHE A 451 23.65 7.91 2.35
N TYR A 452 23.77 6.61 2.21
CA TYR A 452 22.67 5.65 2.28
C TYR A 452 22.91 4.66 3.41
N MET A 453 21.83 4.25 4.07
CA MET A 453 21.84 3.16 5.05
C MET A 453 20.85 2.08 4.60
N ASN A 454 21.30 0.85 4.45
CA ASN A 454 20.42 -0.30 4.22
C ASN A 454 20.41 -1.23 5.43
N MET A 455 19.22 -1.69 5.78
CA MET A 455 19.01 -2.63 6.87
C MET A 455 18.93 -4.06 6.33
N THR A 456 19.60 -4.97 6.99
CA THR A 456 19.60 -6.41 6.72
C THR A 456 19.26 -7.20 7.98
N GLY A 457 18.82 -8.46 7.80
CA GLY A 457 18.53 -9.38 8.90
C GLY A 457 17.27 -9.02 9.68
N VAL A 458 16.29 -8.41 9.02
CA VAL A 458 15.05 -8.02 9.68
C VAL A 458 14.05 -9.16 9.62
N ASP A 459 13.90 -9.86 10.73
CA ASP A 459 12.96 -10.96 10.89
C ASP A 459 11.74 -10.54 11.73
N ALA A 460 10.59 -11.11 11.40
CA ALA A 460 9.36 -10.96 12.19
C ALA A 460 8.66 -12.31 12.35
N ARG A 461 8.11 -12.56 13.52
CA ARG A 461 7.31 -13.74 13.80
C ARG A 461 5.86 -13.33 14.07
N HIS A 462 4.95 -13.99 13.39
CA HIS A 462 3.50 -13.83 13.53
C HIS A 462 2.90 -15.18 13.89
N MET A 463 2.25 -15.28 15.01
CA MET A 463 1.49 -16.48 15.38
C MET A 463 0.16 -16.09 16.00
N GLY A 464 -0.81 -16.99 15.92
CA GLY A 464 -2.12 -16.69 16.47
C GLY A 464 -3.14 -17.81 16.26
N ILE A 465 -4.34 -17.53 16.76
CA ILE A 465 -5.52 -18.36 16.59
C ILE A 465 -6.62 -17.48 16.00
N GLU A 466 -7.33 -18.04 15.04
CA GLU A 466 -8.46 -17.40 14.39
C GLU A 466 -9.67 -18.32 14.47
N MET A 467 -10.82 -17.74 14.72
CA MET A 467 -12.09 -18.44 14.74
C MET A 467 -13.12 -17.60 13.99
N ASN A 468 -13.90 -18.25 13.15
CA ASN A 468 -15.09 -17.65 12.57
C ASN A 468 -16.26 -18.65 12.68
N PHE A 469 -17.48 -18.13 12.83
CA PHE A 469 -18.67 -18.94 12.85
C PHE A 469 -19.84 -18.25 12.18
N ASN A 470 -20.75 -19.06 11.64
CA ASN A 470 -22.07 -18.67 11.17
C ASN A 470 -23.11 -19.54 11.84
N TRP A 471 -24.16 -18.94 12.40
CA TRP A 471 -25.22 -19.63 13.09
C TRP A 471 -26.60 -19.11 12.66
N ILE A 472 -27.45 -20.02 12.17
CA ILE A 472 -28.81 -19.74 11.76
C ILE A 472 -29.75 -20.51 12.68
N PRO A 473 -29.96 -20.05 13.96
CA PRO A 473 -30.78 -20.77 14.94
C PRO A 473 -32.24 -20.90 14.48
N VAL A 474 -32.73 -19.90 13.78
CA VAL A 474 -34.06 -19.86 13.20
C VAL A 474 -34.01 -19.14 11.84
N ARG A 475 -35.01 -19.40 10.98
CA ARG A 475 -35.01 -18.91 9.59
C ARG A 475 -34.94 -17.37 9.42
N TRP A 476 -35.32 -16.64 10.45
CA TRP A 476 -35.34 -15.18 10.44
C TRP A 476 -34.13 -14.53 11.15
N LEU A 477 -33.23 -15.31 11.76
CA LEU A 477 -32.05 -14.82 12.45
C LEU A 477 -30.79 -15.48 11.92
N ASN A 478 -29.83 -14.69 11.48
CA ASN A 478 -28.46 -15.11 11.18
C ASN A 478 -27.48 -14.36 12.10
N ILE A 479 -26.53 -15.11 12.66
CA ILE A 479 -25.48 -14.62 13.54
C ILE A 479 -24.13 -15.03 12.95
N ASP A 480 -23.30 -14.04 12.61
CA ASP A 480 -21.94 -14.23 12.12
C ASP A 480 -20.95 -13.65 13.13
N GLY A 481 -19.88 -14.36 13.40
CA GLY A 481 -18.86 -13.86 14.29
C GLY A 481 -17.47 -14.29 13.90
N MET A 482 -16.50 -13.48 14.26
CA MET A 482 -15.07 -13.80 14.11
C MET A 482 -14.26 -13.21 15.26
N ILE A 483 -13.21 -13.93 15.64
CA ILE A 483 -12.17 -13.43 16.52
C ILE A 483 -10.81 -13.91 16.02
N SER A 484 -9.83 -13.00 15.99
CA SER A 484 -8.44 -13.31 15.74
C SER A 484 -7.61 -12.80 16.91
N TRP A 485 -6.77 -13.66 17.47
CA TRP A 485 -5.83 -13.34 18.53
C TRP A 485 -4.43 -13.68 18.05
N GLY A 486 -3.60 -12.65 17.84
CA GLY A 486 -2.23 -12.78 17.38
C GLY A 486 -1.19 -12.42 18.44
N ASP A 487 0.04 -12.89 18.22
CA ASP A 487 1.24 -12.44 18.91
C ASP A 487 2.34 -12.23 17.88
N TRP A 488 2.57 -10.94 17.52
CA TRP A 488 3.47 -10.54 16.45
C TRP A 488 4.62 -9.71 17.01
N ILE A 489 5.83 -10.19 16.80
CA ILE A 489 7.05 -9.55 17.29
C ILE A 489 8.13 -9.48 16.22
N TRP A 490 9.02 -8.52 16.34
CA TRP A 490 10.30 -8.54 15.67
C TRP A 490 11.15 -9.66 16.28
N ASP A 491 11.68 -10.57 15.45
CA ASP A 491 12.34 -11.81 15.91
C ASP A 491 13.88 -11.73 15.83
N SER A 492 14.41 -10.63 15.28
CA SER A 492 15.83 -10.34 15.22
C SER A 492 16.14 -8.88 15.50
N ASN A 493 17.37 -8.60 15.90
CA ASN A 493 17.96 -7.28 15.70
C ASN A 493 18.34 -7.12 14.22
N ALA A 494 18.40 -5.88 13.72
CA ALA A 494 18.79 -5.59 12.35
C ALA A 494 20.06 -4.75 12.30
N ASN A 495 20.85 -4.90 11.25
CA ASN A 495 22.03 -4.08 11.00
C ASN A 495 21.78 -3.14 9.83
N GLY A 496 22.05 -1.85 10.02
CA GLY A 496 22.06 -0.85 8.97
C GLY A 496 23.49 -0.53 8.56
N TYR A 497 23.87 -0.91 7.35
CA TYR A 497 25.17 -0.64 6.77
C TYR A 497 25.17 0.64 5.94
N PHE A 498 26.26 1.40 5.95
CA PHE A 498 26.34 2.73 5.37
C PHE A 498 27.21 2.75 4.10
N TYR A 499 26.73 3.49 3.11
CA TYR A 499 27.34 3.60 1.79
C TYR A 499 27.36 5.06 1.32
N ASN A 500 28.33 5.43 0.48
CA ASN A 500 28.34 6.70 -0.23
C ASN A 500 27.44 6.67 -1.49
N GLN A 501 27.39 7.77 -2.24
CA GLN A 501 26.59 7.89 -3.48
C GLN A 501 27.00 6.88 -4.56
N LEU A 502 28.24 6.45 -4.58
CA LEU A 502 28.77 5.46 -5.52
C LEU A 502 28.45 4.01 -5.10
N GLY A 503 27.80 3.80 -3.95
CA GLY A 503 27.53 2.48 -3.41
C GLY A 503 28.73 1.79 -2.77
N GLN A 504 29.75 2.55 -2.42
CA GLN A 504 30.93 2.04 -1.73
C GLN A 504 30.71 2.07 -0.21
N PRO A 505 31.16 1.04 0.52
CA PRO A 505 31.06 1.00 1.98
C PRO A 505 31.95 2.06 2.62
N ILE A 506 31.47 2.70 3.68
CA ILE A 506 32.20 3.78 4.37
C ILE A 506 32.51 3.41 5.83
N GLN A 507 33.57 3.99 6.39
CA GLN A 507 33.98 3.78 7.78
C GLN A 507 33.29 4.74 8.75
N ASN A 508 32.99 5.96 8.29
CA ASN A 508 32.38 7.00 9.11
C ASN A 508 31.61 8.01 8.25
N LEU A 509 30.80 8.84 8.91
CA LEU A 509 29.98 9.87 8.27
C LEU A 509 30.64 11.27 8.28
N THR A 510 31.84 11.39 8.80
CA THR A 510 32.51 12.69 8.95
C THR A 510 33.22 13.08 7.66
N ASP A 511 34.03 12.20 7.11
CA ASP A 511 34.78 12.40 5.88
C ASP A 511 34.43 11.38 4.78
N GLY A 512 33.55 10.41 5.07
CA GLY A 512 33.12 9.40 4.11
C GLY A 512 34.25 8.45 3.70
N ALA A 513 35.30 8.28 4.54
CA ALA A 513 36.42 7.39 4.26
C ALA A 513 35.91 5.98 3.92
N LEU A 514 36.48 5.36 2.89
CA LEU A 514 36.06 4.05 2.42
C LEU A 514 36.46 2.94 3.41
N ALA A 515 35.58 1.98 3.61
CA ALA A 515 35.86 0.76 4.33
C ALA A 515 36.57 -0.26 3.42
N ASP A 516 37.25 -1.25 4.03
CA ASP A 516 38.00 -2.28 3.32
C ASP A 516 37.09 -3.18 2.45
N GLY A 517 35.83 -3.24 2.76
CA GLY A 517 34.82 -3.98 2.01
C GLY A 517 33.48 -4.00 2.69
N ILE A 518 32.49 -4.57 2.03
CA ILE A 518 31.15 -4.75 2.56
C ILE A 518 31.22 -5.78 3.69
N GLY A 519 30.69 -5.42 4.86
CA GLY A 519 30.72 -6.27 6.06
C GLY A 519 32.09 -6.39 6.73
N ALA A 520 33.12 -5.65 6.25
CA ALA A 520 34.40 -5.57 6.90
C ALA A 520 34.30 -5.02 8.34
N GLU A 521 35.30 -5.26 9.18
CA GLU A 521 35.30 -4.81 10.56
C GLU A 521 35.14 -3.29 10.68
N ASN A 522 35.75 -2.55 9.75
CA ASN A 522 35.69 -1.09 9.68
C ASN A 522 34.50 -0.57 8.86
N HIS A 523 33.60 -1.42 8.32
CA HIS A 523 32.38 -0.95 7.64
C HIS A 523 31.43 -0.37 8.67
N LEU A 524 31.10 0.92 8.53
CA LEU A 524 30.20 1.60 9.44
C LEU A 524 28.83 0.92 9.44
N LYS A 525 28.37 0.57 10.62
CA LYS A 525 27.06 -0.03 10.85
C LYS A 525 26.39 0.52 12.11
N SER A 526 25.08 0.59 12.08
CA SER A 526 24.23 0.77 13.27
C SER A 526 23.40 -0.47 13.49
N THR A 527 23.39 -1.00 14.70
CA THR A 527 22.52 -2.12 15.07
C THR A 527 21.22 -1.59 15.66
N LEU A 528 20.10 -1.97 15.07
CA LEU A 528 18.77 -1.71 15.60
C LEU A 528 18.37 -2.86 16.52
N ASN A 529 18.36 -2.60 17.81
CA ASN A 529 17.98 -3.56 18.84
C ASN A 529 16.46 -3.56 18.99
N GLN A 530 15.79 -4.44 18.27
CA GLN A 530 14.31 -4.53 18.22
C GLN A 530 13.78 -5.94 18.55
N LYS A 531 14.65 -6.92 18.76
CA LYS A 531 14.21 -8.30 19.05
C LYS A 531 13.28 -8.35 20.24
N GLY A 532 12.10 -8.97 20.06
CA GLY A 532 11.05 -9.09 21.08
C GLY A 532 10.06 -7.94 21.12
N VAL A 533 10.35 -6.81 20.45
CA VAL A 533 9.42 -5.68 20.36
C VAL A 533 8.20 -6.06 19.51
N LYS A 534 7.01 -5.61 19.89
CA LYS A 534 5.77 -5.85 19.15
C LYS A 534 5.82 -5.24 17.75
N VAL A 535 5.25 -5.91 16.76
CA VAL A 535 5.04 -5.32 15.42
C VAL A 535 3.87 -4.34 15.52
N GLY A 536 4.12 -3.07 15.21
CA GLY A 536 3.14 -2.00 15.24
C GLY A 536 2.35 -1.84 13.94
N GLY A 537 1.42 -0.88 13.93
CA GLY A 537 0.63 -0.48 12.76
C GLY A 537 -0.53 -1.42 12.40
N SER A 538 -0.78 -2.47 13.21
CA SER A 538 -1.92 -3.38 13.02
C SER A 538 -2.34 -4.01 14.36
N ALA A 539 -3.65 -4.09 14.58
CA ALA A 539 -4.21 -4.70 15.78
C ALA A 539 -3.94 -6.22 15.79
N GLN A 540 -3.32 -6.70 16.87
CA GLN A 540 -3.02 -8.13 17.06
C GLN A 540 -4.21 -8.92 17.60
N THR A 541 -5.30 -8.24 17.99
CA THR A 541 -6.57 -8.85 18.31
C THR A 541 -7.68 -8.10 17.61
N THR A 542 -8.48 -8.82 16.83
CA THR A 542 -9.66 -8.26 16.14
C THR A 542 -10.86 -9.15 16.38
N GLY A 543 -12.05 -8.56 16.41
CA GLY A 543 -13.28 -9.31 16.54
C GLY A 543 -14.43 -8.63 15.83
N SER A 544 -15.39 -9.43 15.38
CA SER A 544 -16.66 -8.93 14.86
C SER A 544 -17.83 -9.83 15.23
N LEU A 545 -18.99 -9.22 15.39
CA LEU A 545 -20.27 -9.90 15.59
C LEU A 545 -21.33 -9.20 14.77
N SER A 546 -21.96 -9.92 13.86
CA SER A 546 -23.05 -9.45 13.00
C SER A 546 -24.34 -10.19 13.32
N LEU A 547 -25.39 -9.44 13.55
CA LEU A 547 -26.74 -9.95 13.72
C LEU A 547 -27.60 -9.50 12.54
N THR A 548 -28.23 -10.45 11.85
CA THR A 548 -29.14 -10.15 10.74
C THR A 548 -30.53 -10.74 11.02
N PHE A 549 -31.53 -9.87 11.01
CA PHE A 549 -32.94 -10.21 11.13
C PHE A 549 -33.66 -10.12 9.78
N LEU A 550 -34.46 -11.12 9.50
CA LEU A 550 -35.30 -11.25 8.30
C LEU A 550 -36.79 -11.39 8.73
N PRO A 551 -37.40 -10.33 9.31
CA PRO A 551 -38.72 -10.46 9.95
C PRO A 551 -39.87 -10.78 8.98
N PHE A 552 -39.73 -10.35 7.73
CA PHE A 552 -40.69 -10.67 6.65
C PHE A 552 -40.02 -10.60 5.27
N LYS A 553 -40.70 -11.15 4.27
CA LYS A 553 -40.16 -11.25 2.91
C LYS A 553 -39.77 -9.91 2.33
N GLY A 554 -38.50 -9.81 1.92
CA GLY A 554 -37.93 -8.63 1.29
C GLY A 554 -37.33 -7.62 2.26
N PHE A 555 -37.57 -7.70 3.57
CA PHE A 555 -36.96 -6.81 4.56
C PHE A 555 -35.83 -7.52 5.32
N ARG A 556 -34.77 -6.80 5.50
CA ARG A 556 -33.57 -7.20 6.27
C ARG A 556 -33.18 -6.00 7.14
N ILE A 557 -32.85 -6.27 8.40
CA ILE A 557 -32.18 -5.31 9.29
C ILE A 557 -31.02 -6.04 9.99
N GLY A 558 -29.90 -5.36 10.18
CA GLY A 558 -28.74 -5.94 10.81
C GLY A 558 -27.93 -4.92 11.61
N GLY A 559 -27.14 -5.44 12.53
CA GLY A 559 -26.15 -4.71 13.28
C GLY A 559 -24.81 -5.43 13.19
N ASP A 560 -23.74 -4.69 12.91
CA ASP A 560 -22.39 -5.17 12.76
C ASP A 560 -21.50 -4.48 13.80
N TRP A 561 -21.07 -5.22 14.81
CA TRP A 561 -20.10 -4.75 15.80
C TRP A 561 -18.72 -5.23 15.42
N VAL A 562 -17.73 -4.34 15.48
CA VAL A 562 -16.31 -4.64 15.23
C VAL A 562 -15.45 -4.07 16.36
N MET A 563 -14.35 -4.77 16.68
CA MET A 563 -13.37 -4.31 17.64
C MET A 563 -11.94 -4.54 17.17
N ASN A 564 -11.04 -3.66 17.63
CA ASN A 564 -9.59 -3.75 17.47
C ASN A 564 -8.93 -3.55 18.83
N ALA A 565 -8.07 -4.47 19.22
CA ALA A 565 -7.35 -4.41 20.49
C ALA A 565 -5.91 -4.87 20.30
N ARG A 566 -5.02 -4.58 21.27
CA ARG A 566 -3.60 -4.90 21.19
C ARG A 566 -2.99 -4.35 19.89
N ASN A 567 -3.40 -3.15 19.49
CA ASN A 567 -2.76 -2.38 18.45
C ASN A 567 -1.59 -1.61 19.08
N TYR A 568 -0.43 -1.65 18.45
CA TYR A 568 0.78 -0.95 18.90
C TYR A 568 1.13 0.12 17.90
N SER A 569 1.64 1.27 18.39
CA SER A 569 2.19 2.30 17.52
C SER A 569 3.34 1.73 16.68
N ASP A 570 3.52 2.27 15.48
CA ASP A 570 4.76 2.02 14.74
C ASP A 570 5.89 2.88 15.32
N PHE A 571 7.15 2.50 15.11
CA PHE A 571 8.27 3.31 15.56
C PHE A 571 8.98 4.03 14.41
N TYR A 572 9.61 5.14 14.76
CA TYR A 572 10.37 5.96 13.84
C TYR A 572 11.82 6.09 14.32
N ILE A 573 12.77 5.83 13.41
CA ILE A 573 14.20 6.03 13.68
C ILE A 573 14.53 7.50 13.44
N SER A 574 14.95 8.21 14.48
CA SER A 574 15.37 9.61 14.35
C SER A 574 16.62 9.73 13.48
N PRO A 575 16.71 10.71 12.55
CA PRO A 575 17.94 10.99 11.81
C PRO A 575 19.17 11.23 12.71
N SER A 576 18.96 11.79 13.91
CA SER A 576 20.05 12.00 14.89
C SER A 576 20.61 10.71 15.48
N SER A 577 19.85 9.61 15.42
CA SER A 577 20.31 8.28 15.87
C SER A 577 21.13 7.55 14.81
N LEU A 578 21.12 8.01 13.54
CA LEU A 578 21.86 7.39 12.46
C LEU A 578 23.36 7.62 12.64
N GLY A 579 24.16 6.58 12.39
CA GLY A 579 25.60 6.60 12.59
C GLY A 579 26.06 6.32 14.02
N THR A 580 25.12 6.11 14.98
CA THR A 580 25.43 5.58 16.29
C THR A 580 25.60 4.05 16.22
N LYS A 581 26.43 3.48 17.13
CA LYS A 581 26.68 2.03 17.13
C LYS A 581 25.44 1.19 17.39
N ALA A 582 24.52 1.69 18.21
CA ALA A 582 23.28 1.01 18.55
C ALA A 582 22.12 1.99 18.62
N ILE A 583 20.99 1.56 18.09
CA ILE A 583 19.69 2.22 18.17
C ILE A 583 18.77 1.25 18.90
N ASN A 584 18.36 1.60 20.10
CA ASN A 584 17.47 0.77 20.89
C ASN A 584 16.01 1.13 20.55
N VAL A 585 15.19 0.12 20.34
CA VAL A 585 13.75 0.26 20.25
C VAL A 585 13.20 -0.20 21.59
N ASN A 586 12.66 0.74 22.34
CA ASN A 586 12.03 0.48 23.62
C ASN A 586 10.57 0.03 23.44
N ASP A 587 9.80 -0.02 24.50
CA ASP A 587 8.39 -0.41 24.45
C ASP A 587 7.58 0.54 23.58
N LEU A 588 6.79 -0.01 22.68
CA LEU A 588 5.85 0.74 21.85
C LEU A 588 4.57 1.03 22.63
N TRP A 589 3.98 2.19 22.39
CA TRP A 589 2.69 2.50 22.98
C TRP A 589 1.61 1.54 22.47
N GLN A 590 0.94 0.87 23.40
CA GLN A 590 -0.25 0.09 23.09
C GLN A 590 -1.45 1.03 22.99
N ILE A 591 -1.95 1.21 21.77
CA ILE A 591 -3.12 2.02 21.48
C ILE A 591 -4.35 1.42 22.19
N PRO A 592 -5.17 2.24 22.86
CA PRO A 592 -6.41 1.78 23.48
C PRO A 592 -7.30 1.05 22.48
N TRP A 593 -8.03 0.05 22.96
CA TRP A 593 -8.93 -0.70 22.09
C TRP A 593 -9.99 0.19 21.46
N GLY A 594 -10.28 -0.07 20.18
CA GLY A 594 -11.30 0.62 19.40
C GLY A 594 -12.46 -0.29 19.10
N GLN A 595 -13.67 0.28 19.01
CA GLN A 595 -14.86 -0.46 18.62
C GLN A 595 -15.81 0.41 17.83
N GLN A 596 -16.67 -0.23 17.03
CA GLN A 596 -17.71 0.44 16.26
C GLN A 596 -18.91 -0.48 16.11
N LEU A 597 -20.11 0.10 16.21
CA LEU A 597 -21.37 -0.57 15.86
C LEU A 597 -21.99 0.13 14.67
N ASP A 598 -22.25 -0.62 13.61
CA ASP A 598 -22.92 -0.17 12.41
C ASP A 598 -24.32 -0.79 12.35
N LEU A 599 -25.29 -0.04 11.86
CA LEU A 599 -26.63 -0.55 11.56
C LEU A 599 -26.88 -0.51 10.06
N ASN A 600 -27.50 -1.55 9.54
CA ASN A 600 -27.91 -1.63 8.14
C ASN A 600 -29.34 -2.14 8.02
N ALA A 601 -30.07 -1.59 7.03
CA ALA A 601 -31.39 -2.08 6.68
C ALA A 601 -31.58 -2.10 5.17
N SER A 602 -32.33 -3.04 4.66
CA SER A 602 -32.70 -3.06 3.24
C SER A 602 -34.11 -3.60 3.04
N TYR A 603 -34.81 -3.02 2.05
CA TYR A 603 -36.13 -3.46 1.66
C TYR A 603 -36.20 -3.66 0.15
N ARG A 604 -36.58 -4.88 -0.26
CA ARG A 604 -36.81 -5.26 -1.65
C ARG A 604 -38.28 -5.19 -1.96
N PHE A 605 -38.66 -4.45 -3.01
CA PHE A 605 -40.01 -4.28 -3.47
C PHE A 605 -40.05 -4.21 -5.00
N LYS A 606 -41.25 -4.18 -5.56
CA LYS A 606 -41.45 -4.02 -7.01
C LYS A 606 -42.03 -2.64 -7.31
N ILE A 607 -41.56 -2.04 -8.40
CA ILE A 607 -42.13 -0.84 -9.02
C ILE A 607 -42.57 -1.28 -10.43
N GLY A 608 -43.88 -1.54 -10.61
CA GLY A 608 -44.36 -2.17 -11.85
C GLY A 608 -43.69 -3.54 -12.04
N ASN A 609 -42.99 -3.70 -13.16
CA ASN A 609 -42.30 -4.94 -13.53
C ASN A 609 -40.81 -4.98 -13.10
N VAL A 610 -40.28 -3.93 -12.51
CA VAL A 610 -38.88 -3.88 -12.08
C VAL A 610 -38.71 -4.16 -10.60
N ASN A 611 -37.59 -4.82 -10.23
CA ASN A 611 -37.27 -5.04 -8.85
C ASN A 611 -36.42 -3.89 -8.31
N ALA A 612 -36.85 -3.29 -7.21
CA ALA A 612 -36.10 -2.25 -6.52
C ALA A 612 -35.63 -2.74 -5.14
N THR A 613 -34.51 -2.23 -4.67
CA THR A 613 -34.04 -2.43 -3.30
C THR A 613 -33.54 -1.11 -2.74
N LEU A 614 -34.14 -0.67 -1.63
CA LEU A 614 -33.67 0.48 -0.86
C LEU A 614 -32.75 -0.01 0.25
N TYR A 615 -31.61 0.66 0.45
CA TYR A 615 -30.66 0.40 1.52
C TYR A 615 -30.46 1.65 2.35
N GLY A 616 -30.39 1.49 3.67
CA GLY A 616 -30.00 2.52 4.62
C GLY A 616 -28.94 1.98 5.55
N ASN A 617 -27.88 2.76 5.79
CA ASN A 617 -26.83 2.39 6.74
C ASN A 617 -26.51 3.57 7.65
N VAL A 618 -26.24 3.27 8.92
CA VAL A 618 -25.64 4.16 9.91
C VAL A 618 -24.35 3.54 10.35
N TYR A 619 -23.24 4.15 9.99
CA TYR A 619 -21.92 3.72 10.43
C TYR A 619 -21.56 4.45 11.72
N ASN A 620 -20.91 3.73 12.64
CA ASN A 620 -20.53 4.24 13.96
C ASN A 620 -21.72 4.86 14.71
N LEU A 621 -22.72 4.04 15.02
CA LEU A 621 -23.98 4.44 15.66
C LEU A 621 -23.79 5.32 16.90
N PHE A 622 -22.78 5.01 17.72
CA PHE A 622 -22.52 5.72 18.97
C PHE A 622 -21.60 6.93 18.82
N ASN A 623 -21.16 7.26 17.56
CA ASN A 623 -20.21 8.36 17.29
C ASN A 623 -18.94 8.27 18.13
N TYR A 624 -18.40 7.06 18.32
CA TYR A 624 -17.21 6.81 19.10
C TYR A 624 -15.96 6.95 18.23
N ASN A 625 -15.13 7.95 18.53
CA ASN A 625 -13.85 8.14 17.85
C ASN A 625 -12.72 7.45 18.65
N TYR A 626 -12.05 6.49 18.02
CA TYR A 626 -10.91 5.80 18.58
C TYR A 626 -9.68 6.00 17.72
N ILE A 627 -8.49 5.79 18.29
CA ILE A 627 -7.23 5.91 17.58
C ILE A 627 -7.00 4.65 16.76
N MET A 628 -6.82 4.83 15.46
CA MET A 628 -6.57 3.73 14.50
C MET A 628 -5.08 3.47 14.31
N ASP A 629 -4.27 4.53 14.34
CA ASP A 629 -2.85 4.49 14.05
C ASP A 629 -2.10 5.61 14.76
N ALA A 630 -0.85 5.35 15.14
CA ALA A 630 0.05 6.31 15.74
C ALA A 630 1.51 5.87 15.54
N GLN A 631 2.44 6.82 15.66
CA GLN A 631 3.88 6.57 15.66
C GLN A 631 4.49 7.03 16.98
N THR A 632 5.55 6.34 17.41
CA THR A 632 6.36 6.73 18.57
C THR A 632 7.85 6.77 18.17
N PRO A 633 8.69 7.58 18.83
CA PRO A 633 10.14 7.49 18.63
C PRO A 633 10.68 6.15 19.13
N THR A 634 11.82 5.70 18.63
CA THR A 634 12.51 4.49 19.11
C THR A 634 12.82 4.53 20.59
N THR A 635 13.00 5.73 21.16
CA THR A 635 13.32 5.99 22.57
C THR A 635 12.08 6.11 23.47
N SER A 636 10.87 5.84 22.93
CA SER A 636 9.60 5.91 23.68
C SER A 636 9.61 5.00 24.91
N ASN A 637 8.93 5.44 25.94
CA ASN A 637 8.64 4.64 27.14
C ASN A 637 7.27 3.95 27.09
N GLY A 638 6.67 3.85 25.88
CA GLY A 638 5.37 3.22 25.69
C GLY A 638 4.19 4.07 26.15
N THR A 639 4.36 5.39 26.21
CA THR A 639 3.32 6.31 26.69
C THR A 639 2.60 7.02 25.55
N TRP A 640 1.35 7.41 25.77
CA TRP A 640 0.54 8.12 24.77
C TRP A 640 1.04 9.56 24.52
N GLN A 641 1.72 10.17 25.48
CA GLN A 641 2.26 11.53 25.38
C GLN A 641 3.33 11.64 24.29
N GLU A 642 4.06 10.55 24.04
CA GLU A 642 5.13 10.50 23.03
C GLU A 642 4.60 10.14 21.64
N ALA A 643 3.32 9.77 21.53
CA ALA A 643 2.70 9.39 20.28
C ALA A 643 2.44 10.61 19.39
N TYR A 644 2.84 10.51 18.15
CA TYR A 644 2.59 11.51 17.11
C TYR A 644 2.03 10.85 15.84
N SER A 645 1.67 11.65 14.83
CA SER A 645 0.96 11.16 13.64
C SER A 645 -0.26 10.32 14.00
N VAL A 646 -1.01 10.79 15.01
CA VAL A 646 -2.20 10.09 15.52
C VAL A 646 -3.35 10.26 14.56
N PHE A 647 -3.99 9.15 14.19
CA PHE A 647 -5.17 9.12 13.33
C PHE A 647 -6.36 8.49 14.02
N TYR A 648 -7.48 9.21 14.00
CA TYR A 648 -8.73 8.77 14.58
C TYR A 648 -9.65 8.13 13.53
N SER A 649 -10.51 7.21 13.99
CA SER A 649 -11.61 6.68 13.20
C SER A 649 -12.58 7.78 12.78
N PHE A 650 -13.40 7.50 11.75
CA PHE A 650 -14.48 8.41 11.39
C PHE A 650 -15.58 8.36 12.46
N GLY A 651 -16.18 9.51 12.74
CA GLY A 651 -17.40 9.60 13.50
C GLY A 651 -18.61 9.04 12.73
N ARG A 652 -19.80 9.21 13.29
CA ARG A 652 -21.04 8.68 12.71
C ARG A 652 -21.30 9.26 11.32
N THR A 653 -21.63 8.36 10.36
CA THR A 653 -21.98 8.72 8.98
C THR A 653 -23.20 7.92 8.53
N TYR A 654 -23.90 8.43 7.52
CA TYR A 654 -25.14 7.86 7.00
C TYR A 654 -25.04 7.64 5.50
N THR A 655 -25.64 6.54 5.00
CA THR A 655 -25.82 6.34 3.56
C THR A 655 -27.21 5.83 3.23
N VAL A 656 -27.75 6.32 2.13
CA VAL A 656 -28.98 5.79 1.51
C VAL A 656 -28.67 5.45 0.07
N ARG A 657 -29.09 4.27 -0.38
CA ARG A 657 -28.89 3.81 -1.76
C ARG A 657 -30.13 3.10 -2.27
N MET A 658 -30.49 3.39 -3.52
CA MET A 658 -31.51 2.65 -4.26
C MET A 658 -30.87 1.88 -5.41
N ARG A 659 -31.22 0.62 -5.57
CA ARG A 659 -30.84 -0.24 -6.69
C ARG A 659 -32.10 -0.68 -7.43
N ILE A 660 -32.12 -0.49 -8.73
CA ILE A 660 -33.20 -0.90 -9.63
C ILE A 660 -32.65 -1.93 -10.61
N ASN A 661 -33.34 -3.08 -10.74
CA ASN A 661 -32.97 -4.15 -11.68
C ASN A 661 -34.12 -4.32 -12.67
N PHE A 662 -33.83 -4.15 -13.94
CA PHE A 662 -34.78 -4.22 -15.05
C PHE A 662 -34.86 -5.63 -15.63
#